data_c5a1e63eab405edfe0f9e2ba643e1918
#
_entry.id   c5a1e63eab405edfe0f9e2ba643e1918
#
_cell.length_a   1.000
_cell.length_b   1.000
_cell.length_c   1.000
_cell.angle_alpha   90.00
_cell.angle_beta   90.00
_cell.angle_gamma   90.00
#
_symmetry.space_group_name_H-M   'P 1'
#
loop_
_entity.id
_entity.type
_entity.pdbx_description
1 polymer ?
#
loop_
_entity_poly.entity_id
_entity_poly.type
_entity_poly.pdbx_seq_one_letter_code
_entity_poly.pdbx_strand_id
1 'polypeptide(L)'
;MKHPKLLALMVLLAGWCAGAVQSEAVSSLSANNNATSYNRWTYYLSYHNATQTVAVGNVVYALFNGHLLIYDAETQASIPVDRMTAQLSTSSSINYIGWSETCHCLVTIYSDNNIDLIYPKNGDGTTADFEVVNLPQLKNYSEDNIVIRKLNVYKDWASIVTTKGVVLVSLADENIHAYYQVGTDIADAFVEGKYVYLAKPNCIVSGLLTDNLYDAQQWQIAVPDMVVDAFVGSRVGVYAVVPYKKELPPSRPSGVALLTLNADGTGSYKLVSPVIMMGGNANGKQVLFYTNNYIVTVNTDNPDVEAQRITTTFQPQSITRTANGTLFLAQGYTGLQMYQPSASDTALPESVGKVGGFGPRHCESYALRINNGYLYLTGGLMEDITPGFLGRYDGRVWSDMDEDVARNTPSRDGRLRDFFRSIMQVAIDPRDPNHVMAASYGEGVYEYQDGKFKKLYNMDNSALVSANPKNLDRNSYINVGGVAYDAAGNLWAANNHADSSLVVYKTDGTWQYVSLGEGDKLKRKERVFFDSKGRVWVNARFSTSSSTSGVAALDYNGTLNTTSDDRTAFRNTCYNEDGTECSITSTRVITEDKEGQIWIGCETGVYAITNPDDWFSSSFTIYQPKVPRNDGTNYADYLLTGNTVNAIAVDGGNRKWIGTLGAGIYLVNADGSEILAHYTAADSPLLSDNIYDMAIDEQTGRLYITTDCGLCSYETGVTSTEASLNKSNIKVYPNPVRRDFSGNVTVSGLTEGAEVKVLSSGSQLVARGTAVGGSWQWDVTQQGSGSRVAPGVYYIMICTSDGKNSVGTKVVVI
;
A
#
# COMPACT_ATOMS: atom_id res chain seq x y z
N MET A 1 -23.72 34.98 19.55
CA MET A 1 -25.10 34.56 19.25
C MET A 1 -25.40 34.82 17.78
N LYS A 2 -25.78 33.82 17.01
CA LYS A 2 -26.22 33.67 15.59
C LYS A 2 -25.14 32.99 14.74
N HIS A 3 -25.26 31.75 14.50
CA HIS A 3 -25.93 30.90 13.54
C HIS A 3 -25.61 29.38 13.70
N PRO A 4 -26.47 28.62 14.35
CA PRO A 4 -26.34 27.17 14.37
C PRO A 4 -27.17 26.46 13.27
N LYS A 5 -27.79 27.19 12.32
CA LYS A 5 -28.71 26.59 11.34
C LYS A 5 -28.10 26.29 9.96
N LEU A 6 -26.88 26.75 9.68
CA LEU A 6 -26.23 26.44 8.39
C LEU A 6 -25.45 25.11 8.43
N LEU A 7 -25.02 24.68 9.61
CA LEU A 7 -24.32 23.38 9.75
C LEU A 7 -25.27 22.18 9.64
N ALA A 8 -26.53 22.36 10.08
CA ALA A 8 -27.54 21.31 10.03
C ALA A 8 -28.08 20.99 8.64
N LEU A 9 -27.94 21.90 7.65
CA LEU A 9 -28.42 21.66 6.29
C LEU A 9 -27.39 20.92 5.42
N MET A 10 -26.10 20.95 5.76
CA MET A 10 -25.07 20.15 5.09
C MET A 10 -25.08 18.67 5.54
N VAL A 11 -25.55 18.40 6.76
CA VAL A 11 -25.61 17.02 7.30
C VAL A 11 -26.83 16.25 6.78
N LEU A 12 -27.93 16.93 6.39
CA LEU A 12 -29.13 16.25 5.88
C LEU A 12 -29.07 15.86 4.37
N LEU A 13 -28.12 16.38 3.62
CA LEU A 13 -27.86 15.97 2.23
C LEU A 13 -26.82 14.83 2.13
N ALA A 14 -26.10 14.53 3.21
CA ALA A 14 -25.09 13.46 3.24
C ALA A 14 -25.66 12.05 3.47
N GLY A 15 -26.92 11.94 3.88
CA GLY A 15 -27.54 10.66 4.27
C GLY A 15 -27.98 9.76 3.12
N TRP A 16 -27.90 10.19 1.84
CA TRP A 16 -28.37 9.41 0.69
C TRP A 16 -27.27 9.02 -0.31
N CYS A 17 -26.00 9.32 -0.01
CA CYS A 17 -24.84 8.94 -0.82
C CYS A 17 -23.69 8.37 0.02
N ALA A 18 -24.01 7.53 0.99
CA ALA A 18 -23.04 7.01 1.97
C ALA A 18 -21.86 6.20 1.38
N GLY A 19 -21.91 5.81 0.10
CA GLY A 19 -20.79 5.13 -0.57
C GLY A 19 -19.86 6.05 -1.37
N ALA A 20 -20.33 7.23 -1.80
CA ALA A 20 -19.58 8.14 -2.67
C ALA A 20 -18.95 9.32 -1.93
N VAL A 21 -19.50 9.69 -0.76
CA VAL A 21 -19.04 10.86 0.01
C VAL A 21 -17.77 10.57 0.80
N GLN A 22 -17.49 9.30 1.14
CA GLN A 22 -16.30 8.94 1.91
C GLN A 22 -15.00 9.06 1.12
N SER A 23 -15.01 8.81 -0.21
CA SER A 23 -13.79 8.99 -1.03
C SER A 23 -13.49 10.46 -1.34
N GLU A 24 -14.51 11.31 -1.45
CA GLU A 24 -14.33 12.76 -1.61
C GLU A 24 -13.90 13.44 -0.30
N ALA A 25 -14.36 12.95 0.85
CA ALA A 25 -13.93 13.45 2.14
C ALA A 25 -12.45 13.15 2.42
N VAL A 26 -11.96 11.96 2.03
CA VAL A 26 -10.54 11.58 2.15
C VAL A 26 -9.66 12.44 1.24
N SER A 27 -10.09 12.72 -0.01
CA SER A 27 -9.33 13.57 -0.92
C SER A 27 -9.39 15.06 -0.55
N SER A 28 -10.47 15.52 0.08
CA SER A 28 -10.61 16.92 0.50
C SER A 28 -9.93 17.22 1.85
N LEU A 29 -9.81 16.25 2.74
CA LEU A 29 -9.08 16.40 4.01
C LEU A 29 -7.56 16.42 3.82
N SER A 30 -7.02 15.69 2.83
CA SER A 30 -5.60 15.79 2.46
C SER A 30 -5.22 17.16 1.85
N ALA A 31 -6.20 17.94 1.39
CA ALA A 31 -5.98 19.26 0.79
C ALA A 31 -5.91 20.42 1.81
N ASN A 32 -6.18 20.19 3.10
CA ASN A 32 -6.36 21.30 4.05
C ASN A 32 -5.24 21.50 5.08
N ASN A 33 -4.15 20.71 5.09
CA ASN A 33 -3.07 20.92 6.06
C ASN A 33 -1.70 21.13 5.41
N ASN A 34 -1.23 22.36 5.57
CA ASN A 34 0.12 22.89 5.41
C ASN A 34 0.78 22.74 4.01
N ALA A 35 0.67 23.85 3.33
CA ALA A 35 1.28 24.22 2.07
C ALA A 35 2.79 23.92 2.02
N THR A 36 3.19 23.19 1.04
CA THR A 36 4.01 23.58 -0.11
C THR A 36 4.45 22.41 -0.99
N SER A 37 4.95 21.28 -0.47
CA SER A 37 5.37 20.15 -1.32
C SER A 37 4.44 18.94 -1.22
N TYR A 38 3.69 18.82 -0.15
CA TYR A 38 2.84 17.68 0.14
C TYR A 38 1.57 17.62 -0.72
N ASN A 39 1.06 18.74 -1.21
CA ASN A 39 -0.20 18.84 -1.98
C ASN A 39 -0.21 18.11 -3.33
N ARG A 40 0.92 17.54 -3.76
CA ARG A 40 1.04 16.77 -5.01
C ARG A 40 0.94 15.27 -4.80
N TRP A 41 0.93 14.78 -3.55
CA TRP A 41 0.87 13.40 -3.18
C TRP A 41 -0.53 12.99 -2.72
N THR A 42 -0.91 11.75 -3.00
CA THR A 42 -2.16 11.14 -2.52
C THR A 42 -1.88 9.70 -2.11
N TYR A 43 -2.36 9.28 -0.94
CA TYR A 43 -2.28 7.91 -0.47
C TYR A 43 -3.57 7.14 -0.78
N TYR A 44 -3.42 5.87 -1.16
CA TYR A 44 -4.51 4.92 -1.39
C TYR A 44 -4.31 3.73 -0.46
N LEU A 45 -4.61 3.94 0.81
CA LEU A 45 -4.41 2.92 1.84
C LEU A 45 -5.63 2.01 1.96
N SER A 46 -5.41 0.77 2.41
CA SER A 46 -6.48 -0.22 2.55
C SER A 46 -7.12 -0.15 3.94
N TYR A 47 -8.43 0.03 3.96
CA TYR A 47 -9.23 0.02 5.20
C TYR A 47 -10.26 -1.11 5.19
N HIS A 48 -9.86 -2.33 4.77
CA HIS A 48 -10.75 -3.49 4.62
C HIS A 48 -10.61 -4.53 5.73
N ASN A 49 -9.38 -4.85 6.16
CA ASN A 49 -9.10 -5.91 7.11
C ASN A 49 -8.91 -5.35 8.52
N ALA A 50 -9.98 -5.31 9.31
CA ALA A 50 -9.96 -4.80 10.68
C ALA A 50 -9.34 -5.82 11.65
N THR A 51 -8.24 -5.44 12.33
CA THR A 51 -7.47 -6.34 13.20
C THR A 51 -7.50 -5.94 14.66
N GLN A 52 -7.43 -4.66 14.97
CA GLN A 52 -7.43 -4.15 16.34
C GLN A 52 -8.33 -2.93 16.47
N THR A 53 -8.83 -2.72 17.68
CA THR A 53 -9.69 -1.58 18.00
C THR A 53 -9.57 -1.17 19.46
N VAL A 54 -9.52 0.13 19.71
CA VAL A 54 -9.49 0.74 21.04
C VAL A 54 -10.46 1.92 21.03
N ALA A 55 -11.32 2.02 22.05
CA ALA A 55 -12.23 3.16 22.20
C ALA A 55 -11.77 4.12 23.28
N VAL A 56 -11.91 5.42 23.01
CA VAL A 56 -11.65 6.54 23.91
C VAL A 56 -12.88 7.41 23.92
N GLY A 57 -13.68 7.34 24.99
CA GLY A 57 -15.01 7.98 24.98
C GLY A 57 -15.89 7.39 23.86
N ASN A 58 -16.30 8.25 22.92
CA ASN A 58 -17.09 7.85 21.74
C ASN A 58 -16.25 7.76 20.45
N VAL A 59 -14.94 7.92 20.55
CA VAL A 59 -13.99 7.79 19.44
C VAL A 59 -13.38 6.40 19.46
N VAL A 60 -13.28 5.78 18.29
CA VAL A 60 -12.66 4.46 18.07
C VAL A 60 -11.43 4.60 17.20
N TYR A 61 -10.29 4.18 17.71
CA TYR A 61 -9.06 3.96 16.95
C TYR A 61 -9.08 2.52 16.44
N ALA A 62 -9.04 2.34 15.15
CA ALA A 62 -9.11 1.02 14.54
C ALA A 62 -7.96 0.80 13.55
N LEU A 63 -7.38 -0.39 13.59
CA LEU A 63 -6.30 -0.80 12.71
C LEU A 63 -6.84 -1.68 11.58
N PHE A 64 -6.59 -1.24 10.34
CA PHE A 64 -6.97 -1.94 9.10
C PHE A 64 -5.74 -2.18 8.23
N ASN A 65 -5.40 -3.41 7.94
CA ASN A 65 -4.23 -3.75 7.11
C ASN A 65 -2.94 -2.98 7.51
N GLY A 66 -2.76 -2.71 8.81
CA GLY A 66 -1.64 -1.92 9.30
C GLY A 66 -1.81 -0.40 9.18
N HIS A 67 -2.98 0.10 8.79
CA HIS A 67 -3.30 1.53 8.71
C HIS A 67 -4.29 1.94 9.79
N LEU A 68 -4.05 3.08 10.41
CA LEU A 68 -4.85 3.60 11.51
C LEU A 68 -6.01 4.46 10.98
N LEU A 69 -7.21 4.16 11.46
CA LEU A 69 -8.43 4.93 11.20
C LEU A 69 -9.04 5.37 12.51
N ILE A 70 -9.42 6.61 12.62
CA ILE A 70 -10.27 7.12 13.69
C ILE A 70 -11.70 7.11 13.18
N TYR A 71 -12.61 6.65 14.05
CA TYR A 71 -14.06 6.71 13.82
C TYR A 71 -14.74 7.36 15.01
N ASP A 72 -15.46 8.43 14.77
CA ASP A 72 -16.30 9.08 15.76
C ASP A 72 -17.72 8.49 15.72
N ALA A 73 -18.11 7.80 16.77
CA ALA A 73 -19.40 7.12 16.85
C ALA A 73 -20.59 8.08 17.01
N GLU A 74 -20.37 9.36 17.31
CA GLU A 74 -21.43 10.37 17.39
C GLU A 74 -21.71 11.01 16.05
N THR A 75 -20.66 11.45 15.37
CA THR A 75 -20.74 12.14 14.07
C THR A 75 -20.71 11.17 12.87
N GLN A 76 -20.33 9.91 13.11
CA GLN A 76 -20.09 8.87 12.09
C GLN A 76 -18.99 9.25 11.10
N ALA A 77 -18.08 10.13 11.50
CA ALA A 77 -16.94 10.54 10.67
C ALA A 77 -15.79 9.55 10.78
N SER A 78 -15.15 9.26 9.65
CA SER A 78 -13.93 8.45 9.55
C SER A 78 -12.76 9.33 9.14
N ILE A 79 -11.65 9.26 9.87
CA ILE A 79 -10.45 10.07 9.64
C ILE A 79 -9.25 9.14 9.53
N PRO A 80 -8.61 9.01 8.35
CA PRO A 80 -7.34 8.33 8.20
C PRO A 80 -6.22 9.03 8.99
N VAL A 81 -5.37 8.22 9.62
CA VAL A 81 -4.21 8.71 10.38
C VAL A 81 -2.95 8.14 9.74
N ASP A 82 -2.19 9.00 9.09
CA ASP A 82 -0.98 8.65 8.35
C ASP A 82 0.08 9.78 8.44
N ARG A 83 1.19 9.63 7.72
CA ARG A 83 2.26 10.66 7.69
C ARG A 83 1.78 12.01 7.16
N MET A 84 0.84 12.04 6.23
CA MET A 84 0.35 13.31 5.66
C MET A 84 -0.66 14.00 6.56
N THR A 85 -1.53 13.22 7.22
CA THR A 85 -2.63 13.74 8.05
C THR A 85 -2.20 14.01 9.48
N ALA A 86 -1.33 13.19 10.05
CA ALA A 86 -0.95 13.23 11.47
C ALA A 86 0.57 13.30 11.72
N GLN A 87 1.38 13.44 10.68
CA GLN A 87 2.84 13.51 10.77
C GLN A 87 3.45 12.30 11.50
N LEU A 88 2.91 11.10 11.28
CA LEU A 88 3.50 9.87 11.79
C LEU A 88 4.97 9.75 11.35
N SER A 89 5.80 9.17 12.20
CA SER A 89 7.26 9.11 11.97
C SER A 89 7.66 8.21 10.80
N THR A 90 6.83 7.23 10.45
CA THR A 90 7.09 6.27 9.37
C THR A 90 5.81 5.92 8.61
N SER A 91 5.96 5.39 7.39
CA SER A 91 4.86 4.81 6.59
C SER A 91 4.77 3.30 6.74
N SER A 92 5.64 2.67 7.54
CA SER A 92 5.58 1.23 7.82
C SER A 92 4.23 0.85 8.41
N SER A 93 3.78 -0.38 8.14
CA SER A 93 2.52 -0.88 8.70
C SER A 93 2.54 -0.90 10.22
N ILE A 94 1.45 -0.51 10.85
CA ILE A 94 1.27 -0.60 12.29
C ILE A 94 0.83 -2.03 12.64
N ASN A 95 1.57 -2.68 13.54
CA ASN A 95 1.26 -4.03 14.02
C ASN A 95 0.41 -4.03 15.30
N TYR A 96 0.61 -3.04 16.18
CA TYR A 96 -0.08 -2.97 17.47
C TYR A 96 -0.47 -1.55 17.81
N ILE A 97 -1.65 -1.41 18.43
CA ILE A 97 -2.14 -0.17 19.05
C ILE A 97 -2.59 -0.43 20.47
N GLY A 98 -2.41 0.54 21.35
CA GLY A 98 -2.90 0.52 22.73
C GLY A 98 -3.06 1.93 23.27
N TRP A 99 -4.07 2.16 24.11
CA TRP A 99 -4.37 3.47 24.67
C TRP A 99 -4.00 3.55 26.16
N SER A 100 -3.35 4.62 26.56
CA SER A 100 -3.14 4.98 27.97
C SER A 100 -4.17 6.01 28.43
N GLU A 101 -5.06 5.60 29.31
CA GLU A 101 -6.00 6.52 29.97
C GLU A 101 -5.30 7.54 30.89
N THR A 102 -4.12 7.19 31.41
CA THR A 102 -3.35 8.03 32.32
C THR A 102 -2.59 9.13 31.61
N CYS A 103 -1.90 8.76 30.52
CA CYS A 103 -1.08 9.68 29.73
C CYS A 103 -1.84 10.30 28.55
N HIS A 104 -3.08 9.86 28.28
CA HIS A 104 -3.91 10.32 27.17
C HIS A 104 -3.20 10.20 25.82
N CYS A 105 -2.52 9.07 25.58
CA CYS A 105 -1.83 8.81 24.33
C CYS A 105 -2.15 7.42 23.76
N LEU A 106 -2.14 7.34 22.43
CA LEU A 106 -2.15 6.08 21.71
C LEU A 106 -0.71 5.65 21.43
N VAL A 107 -0.36 4.46 21.89
CA VAL A 107 0.92 3.81 21.58
C VAL A 107 0.73 3.03 20.28
N THR A 108 1.57 3.27 19.30
CA THR A 108 1.61 2.51 18.03
C THR A 108 2.95 1.86 17.85
N ILE A 109 2.96 0.60 17.45
CA ILE A 109 4.17 -0.16 17.13
C ILE A 109 4.12 -0.59 15.69
N TYR A 110 5.14 -0.24 14.93
CA TYR A 110 5.26 -0.50 13.51
C TYR A 110 5.96 -1.83 13.20
N SER A 111 5.80 -2.31 11.99
CA SER A 111 6.42 -3.57 11.52
C SER A 111 7.95 -3.52 11.49
N ASP A 112 8.53 -2.32 11.43
CA ASP A 112 9.98 -2.07 11.52
C ASP A 112 10.48 -1.84 12.97
N ASN A 113 9.65 -2.17 13.97
CA ASN A 113 9.89 -1.98 15.40
C ASN A 113 10.01 -0.51 15.85
N ASN A 114 9.63 0.45 15.02
CA ASN A 114 9.49 1.84 15.44
C ASN A 114 8.29 1.99 16.39
N ILE A 115 8.31 3.00 17.25
CA ILE A 115 7.23 3.29 18.20
C ILE A 115 6.89 4.77 18.10
N ASP A 116 5.60 5.10 17.96
CA ASP A 116 5.09 6.45 18.13
C ASP A 116 4.12 6.49 19.32
N LEU A 117 4.24 7.56 20.12
CA LEU A 117 3.26 7.99 21.09
C LEU A 117 2.45 9.12 20.45
N ILE A 118 1.17 8.91 20.23
CA ILE A 118 0.28 9.84 19.52
C ILE A 118 -0.65 10.49 20.53
N TYR A 119 -0.53 11.80 20.71
CA TYR A 119 -1.32 12.61 21.63
C TYR A 119 -2.36 13.43 20.88
N PRO A 120 -3.68 13.16 21.06
CA PRO A 120 -4.72 14.02 20.52
C PRO A 120 -4.71 15.40 21.18
N LYS A 121 -4.47 16.47 20.44
CA LYS A 121 -4.39 17.83 21.02
C LYS A 121 -5.71 18.32 21.60
N ASN A 122 -6.83 17.82 21.10
CA ASN A 122 -8.16 18.17 21.60
C ASN A 122 -8.69 17.23 22.71
N GLY A 123 -7.85 16.30 23.21
CA GLY A 123 -8.16 15.41 24.32
C GLY A 123 -9.14 14.28 24.01
N ASP A 124 -9.99 14.42 23.00
CA ASP A 124 -11.04 13.46 22.62
C ASP A 124 -10.74 12.70 21.31
N GLY A 125 -9.69 13.11 20.56
CA GLY A 125 -9.30 12.44 19.32
C GLY A 125 -10.27 12.64 18.14
N THR A 126 -11.23 13.53 18.25
CA THR A 126 -12.22 13.80 17.18
C THR A 126 -11.67 14.58 16.00
N THR A 127 -10.46 15.09 16.11
CA THR A 127 -9.75 15.80 15.03
C THR A 127 -8.42 15.11 14.71
N ALA A 128 -7.95 15.21 13.46
CA ALA A 128 -6.63 14.71 13.04
C ALA A 128 -5.47 15.62 13.49
N ASP A 129 -5.63 16.40 14.57
CA ASP A 129 -4.58 17.25 15.11
C ASP A 129 -3.91 16.55 16.28
N PHE A 130 -2.71 16.00 16.01
CA PHE A 130 -1.94 15.21 16.94
C PHE A 130 -0.57 15.83 17.19
N GLU A 131 -0.04 15.55 18.38
CA GLU A 131 1.39 15.61 18.65
C GLU A 131 1.93 14.18 18.64
N VAL A 132 3.03 13.95 17.94
CA VAL A 132 3.64 12.62 17.79
C VAL A 132 5.04 12.66 18.38
N VAL A 133 5.29 11.79 19.35
CA VAL A 133 6.63 11.58 19.93
C VAL A 133 7.16 10.25 19.43
N ASN A 134 8.27 10.29 18.70
CA ASN A 134 8.87 9.09 18.10
C ASN A 134 9.94 8.48 19.03
N LEU A 135 9.89 7.18 19.22
CA LEU A 135 10.86 6.38 19.97
C LEU A 135 11.56 5.35 19.05
N PRO A 136 12.60 5.75 18.29
CA PRO A 136 13.20 4.90 17.26
C PRO A 136 14.24 3.89 17.81
N GLN A 137 14.48 3.87 19.13
CA GLN A 137 15.59 3.12 19.74
C GLN A 137 15.45 1.61 19.46
N LEU A 138 14.23 1.05 19.50
CA LEU A 138 14.00 -0.36 19.25
C LEU A 138 14.21 -0.74 17.78
N LYS A 139 13.83 0.14 16.84
CA LYS A 139 14.13 0.00 15.41
C LYS A 139 15.64 -0.01 15.15
N ASN A 140 16.37 0.83 15.84
CA ASN A 140 17.82 0.99 15.66
C ASN A 140 18.64 -0.09 16.39
N TYR A 141 18.00 -0.99 17.11
CA TYR A 141 18.65 -2.10 17.81
C TYR A 141 18.98 -3.23 16.82
N SER A 142 20.06 -3.08 16.07
CA SER A 142 20.37 -3.83 14.85
C SER A 142 20.94 -5.23 15.04
N GLU A 143 21.35 -5.64 16.26
CA GLU A 143 22.09 -6.89 16.44
C GLU A 143 21.23 -8.15 16.60
N ASP A 144 19.90 -7.98 16.78
CA ASP A 144 19.01 -9.09 17.06
C ASP A 144 17.74 -8.98 16.20
N ASN A 145 17.37 -10.03 15.49
CA ASN A 145 16.06 -10.17 14.87
C ASN A 145 14.98 -10.20 15.96
N ILE A 146 14.62 -9.02 16.49
CA ILE A 146 13.58 -8.85 17.49
C ILE A 146 12.24 -8.86 16.77
N VAL A 147 11.41 -9.86 17.08
CA VAL A 147 10.00 -9.88 16.65
C VAL A 147 9.13 -9.54 17.84
N ILE A 148 8.33 -8.48 17.71
CA ILE A 148 7.34 -8.10 18.71
C ILE A 148 6.15 -9.04 18.60
N ARG A 149 5.72 -9.57 19.74
CA ARG A 149 4.62 -10.54 19.85
C ARG A 149 3.37 -9.93 20.43
N LYS A 150 3.52 -8.92 21.30
CA LYS A 150 2.40 -8.32 22.02
C LYS A 150 2.72 -6.94 22.56
N LEU A 151 1.70 -6.10 22.63
CA LEU A 151 1.69 -4.81 23.32
C LEU A 151 0.63 -4.87 24.42
N ASN A 152 0.99 -4.46 25.61
CA ASN A 152 0.07 -4.20 26.71
C ASN A 152 0.30 -2.77 27.21
N VAL A 153 -0.74 -1.94 27.16
CA VAL A 153 -0.71 -0.57 27.68
C VAL A 153 -1.56 -0.52 28.93
N TYR A 154 -0.92 -0.16 30.05
CA TYR A 154 -1.59 -0.06 31.33
C TYR A 154 -1.05 1.12 32.13
N LYS A 155 -1.92 2.03 32.51
CA LYS A 155 -1.57 3.29 33.19
C LYS A 155 -0.54 4.08 32.37
N ASP A 156 0.60 4.40 32.97
CA ASP A 156 1.73 5.13 32.43
C ASP A 156 2.82 4.26 31.80
N TRP A 157 2.51 2.99 31.53
CA TRP A 157 3.45 2.02 30.97
C TRP A 157 2.93 1.33 29.71
N ALA A 158 3.82 1.14 28.73
CA ALA A 158 3.64 0.17 27.67
C ALA A 158 4.68 -0.96 27.83
N SER A 159 4.16 -2.19 27.94
CA SER A 159 4.97 -3.41 28.05
C SER A 159 4.90 -4.14 26.70
N ILE A 160 6.06 -4.32 26.05
CA ILE A 160 6.18 -4.90 24.72
C ILE A 160 6.88 -6.24 24.85
N VAL A 161 6.16 -7.33 24.62
CA VAL A 161 6.71 -8.68 24.62
C VAL A 161 7.34 -8.97 23.26
N THR A 162 8.57 -9.46 23.31
CA THR A 162 9.38 -9.79 22.14
C THR A 162 9.77 -11.27 22.12
N THR A 163 10.41 -11.69 21.04
CA THR A 163 11.00 -13.04 20.93
C THR A 163 12.14 -13.31 21.91
N LYS A 164 12.66 -12.30 22.62
CA LYS A 164 13.82 -12.43 23.51
C LYS A 164 13.57 -11.95 24.94
N GLY A 165 12.43 -11.29 25.18
CA GLY A 165 12.13 -10.72 26.49
C GLY A 165 11.04 -9.65 26.45
N VAL A 166 11.17 -8.64 27.30
CA VAL A 166 10.20 -7.56 27.40
C VAL A 166 10.87 -6.18 27.35
N VAL A 167 10.31 -5.29 26.55
CA VAL A 167 10.68 -3.87 26.51
C VAL A 167 9.64 -3.10 27.33
N LEU A 168 10.10 -2.26 28.25
CA LEU A 168 9.25 -1.37 29.03
C LEU A 168 9.43 0.07 28.51
N VAL A 169 8.32 0.72 28.18
CA VAL A 169 8.26 2.12 27.79
C VAL A 169 7.53 2.91 28.87
N SER A 170 8.21 3.90 29.44
CA SER A 170 7.58 4.90 30.30
C SER A 170 6.87 5.92 29.43
N LEU A 171 5.54 5.96 29.50
CA LEU A 171 4.73 6.90 28.73
C LEU A 171 4.73 8.29 29.35
N ALA A 172 4.96 8.38 30.68
CA ALA A 172 5.09 9.63 31.39
C ALA A 172 6.43 10.35 31.10
N ASP A 173 7.50 9.57 30.88
CA ASP A 173 8.83 10.11 30.56
C ASP A 173 9.13 10.07 29.06
N GLU A 174 8.23 9.53 28.25
CA GLU A 174 8.32 9.43 26.79
C GLU A 174 9.61 8.73 26.33
N ASN A 175 9.99 7.64 26.98
CA ASN A 175 11.21 6.92 26.66
C ASN A 175 11.11 5.42 26.89
N ILE A 176 12.05 4.68 26.29
CA ILE A 176 12.27 3.26 26.59
C ILE A 176 13.02 3.19 27.91
N HIS A 177 12.36 2.66 28.96
CA HIS A 177 12.94 2.49 30.28
C HIS A 177 13.98 1.37 30.30
N ALA A 178 13.64 0.21 29.74
CA ALA A 178 14.52 -0.96 29.74
C ALA A 178 14.12 -2.00 28.68
N TYR A 179 15.07 -2.83 28.29
CA TYR A 179 14.84 -4.05 27.52
C TYR A 179 15.42 -5.26 28.28
N TYR A 180 14.57 -5.98 29.01
CA TYR A 180 14.96 -7.15 29.80
C TYR A 180 14.91 -8.42 28.96
N GLN A 181 16.07 -9.00 28.65
CA GLN A 181 16.21 -10.27 27.93
C GLN A 181 16.05 -11.47 28.86
N VAL A 182 14.84 -11.71 29.32
CA VAL A 182 14.50 -12.70 30.37
C VAL A 182 13.91 -14.00 29.82
N GLY A 183 14.11 -14.26 28.53
CA GLY A 183 13.74 -15.51 27.85
C GLY A 183 12.59 -15.33 26.86
N THR A 184 12.33 -16.41 26.12
CA THR A 184 11.37 -16.45 25.00
C THR A 184 9.96 -16.91 25.39
N ASP A 185 9.77 -17.30 26.64
CA ASP A 185 8.58 -17.97 27.15
C ASP A 185 7.60 -17.03 27.89
N ILE A 186 7.67 -15.74 27.58
CA ILE A 186 6.76 -14.71 28.14
C ILE A 186 5.54 -14.61 27.25
N ALA A 187 4.34 -14.78 27.83
CA ALA A 187 3.07 -14.63 27.12
C ALA A 187 2.58 -13.19 27.10
N ASP A 188 2.73 -12.47 28.24
CA ASP A 188 2.34 -11.07 28.39
C ASP A 188 3.06 -10.41 29.56
N ALA A 189 3.01 -9.06 29.64
CA ALA A 189 3.65 -8.30 30.71
C ALA A 189 2.86 -7.02 31.02
N PHE A 190 2.97 -6.52 32.25
CA PHE A 190 2.48 -5.21 32.66
C PHE A 190 3.27 -4.67 33.84
N VAL A 191 3.14 -3.37 34.10
CA VAL A 191 3.72 -2.71 35.27
C VAL A 191 2.60 -2.23 36.20
N GLU A 192 2.72 -2.53 37.48
CA GLU A 192 1.87 -1.97 38.54
C GLU A 192 2.73 -1.46 39.71
N GLY A 193 2.57 -0.18 40.01
CA GLY A 193 3.37 0.50 41.01
C GLY A 193 4.85 0.46 40.71
N LYS A 194 5.66 -0.23 41.51
CA LYS A 194 7.10 -0.36 41.32
C LYS A 194 7.51 -1.72 40.76
N TYR A 195 6.58 -2.59 40.40
CA TYR A 195 6.88 -3.93 39.92
C TYR A 195 6.46 -4.13 38.50
N VAL A 196 7.32 -4.78 37.73
CA VAL A 196 6.94 -5.40 36.45
C VAL A 196 6.53 -6.85 36.69
N TYR A 197 5.44 -7.26 36.04
CA TYR A 197 4.88 -8.61 36.13
C TYR A 197 4.96 -9.28 34.76
N LEU A 198 5.44 -10.54 34.74
CA LEU A 198 5.56 -11.32 33.51
C LEU A 198 4.74 -12.62 33.63
N ALA A 199 3.94 -12.91 32.59
CA ALA A 199 3.26 -14.18 32.45
C ALA A 199 4.25 -15.24 31.93
N LYS A 200 4.71 -16.12 32.78
CA LYS A 200 5.54 -17.30 32.49
C LYS A 200 4.66 -18.56 32.29
N PRO A 201 5.18 -19.64 31.74
CA PRO A 201 4.38 -20.84 31.40
C PRO A 201 3.56 -21.46 32.55
N ASN A 202 3.98 -21.27 33.79
CA ASN A 202 3.33 -21.89 34.96
C ASN A 202 3.04 -20.94 36.12
N CYS A 203 3.45 -19.67 36.01
CA CYS A 203 3.29 -18.69 37.09
C CYS A 203 3.34 -17.26 36.55
N ILE A 204 2.94 -16.31 37.37
CA ILE A 204 3.28 -14.91 37.19
C ILE A 204 4.51 -14.64 38.06
N VAL A 205 5.54 -14.03 37.47
CA VAL A 205 6.69 -13.53 38.21
C VAL A 205 6.67 -12.02 38.30
N SER A 206 7.28 -11.45 39.33
CA SER A 206 7.47 -10.01 39.46
C SER A 206 8.93 -9.65 39.71
N GLY A 207 9.31 -8.46 39.24
CA GLY A 207 10.62 -7.87 39.48
C GLY A 207 10.46 -6.41 39.89
N LEU A 208 11.23 -5.98 40.89
CA LEU A 208 11.21 -4.58 41.35
C LEU A 208 11.98 -3.71 40.31
N LEU A 209 11.36 -2.66 39.79
CA LEU A 209 11.93 -1.82 38.71
C LEU A 209 13.28 -1.15 39.10
N THR A 210 13.54 -1.00 40.40
CA THR A 210 14.82 -0.45 40.90
C THR A 210 15.93 -1.47 40.98
N ASP A 211 15.63 -2.76 40.84
CA ASP A 211 16.61 -3.84 40.93
C ASP A 211 17.25 -4.14 39.56
N ASN A 212 18.35 -4.84 39.56
CA ASN A 212 18.98 -5.30 38.33
C ASN A 212 18.22 -6.50 37.74
N LEU A 213 17.13 -6.24 37.02
CA LEU A 213 16.27 -7.27 36.45
C LEU A 213 16.91 -8.04 35.26
N TYR A 214 18.14 -7.73 34.87
CA TYR A 214 18.95 -8.60 34.00
C TYR A 214 19.46 -9.85 34.74
N ASP A 215 19.48 -9.81 36.09
CA ASP A 215 19.78 -10.96 36.93
C ASP A 215 18.49 -11.76 37.20
N ALA A 216 18.50 -13.03 36.80
CA ALA A 216 17.38 -13.94 37.01
C ALA A 216 17.01 -14.14 38.50
N GLN A 217 17.94 -13.88 39.42
CA GLN A 217 17.67 -14.00 40.85
C GLN A 217 16.84 -12.86 41.44
N GLN A 218 16.70 -11.76 40.71
CA GLN A 218 15.90 -10.62 41.15
C GLN A 218 14.39 -10.80 40.85
N TRP A 219 14.04 -11.88 40.15
CA TRP A 219 12.63 -12.20 39.85
C TRP A 219 12.07 -13.14 40.93
N GLN A 220 10.92 -12.79 41.49
CA GLN A 220 10.18 -13.62 42.45
C GLN A 220 8.89 -14.17 41.85
N ILE A 221 8.38 -15.26 42.39
CA ILE A 221 7.06 -15.78 42.01
C ILE A 221 6.00 -14.87 42.66
N ALA A 222 5.24 -14.15 41.86
CA ALA A 222 4.15 -13.31 42.31
C ALA A 222 2.87 -14.13 42.53
N VAL A 223 2.46 -14.92 41.52
CA VAL A 223 1.28 -15.81 41.63
C VAL A 223 1.70 -17.19 41.10
N PRO A 224 1.77 -18.19 42.00
CA PRO A 224 2.12 -19.55 41.61
C PRO A 224 0.98 -20.26 40.91
N ASP A 225 1.31 -21.31 40.18
CA ASP A 225 0.38 -22.26 39.56
C ASP A 225 -0.67 -21.62 38.62
N MET A 226 -0.34 -20.50 37.98
CA MET A 226 -1.23 -19.77 37.08
C MET A 226 -0.61 -19.63 35.69
N VAL A 227 -1.31 -20.09 34.67
CA VAL A 227 -0.94 -19.85 33.25
C VAL A 227 -1.77 -18.67 32.76
N VAL A 228 -1.13 -17.72 32.08
CA VAL A 228 -1.80 -16.54 31.55
C VAL A 228 -1.43 -16.34 30.08
N ASP A 229 -2.43 -16.15 29.23
CA ASP A 229 -2.24 -15.83 27.81
C ASP A 229 -2.25 -14.31 27.58
N ALA A 230 -3.02 -13.59 28.38
CA ALA A 230 -3.13 -12.12 28.27
C ALA A 230 -3.43 -11.46 29.61
N PHE A 231 -2.89 -10.26 29.78
CA PHE A 231 -3.33 -9.33 30.81
C PHE A 231 -4.22 -8.24 30.21
N VAL A 232 -5.27 -7.86 30.92
CA VAL A 232 -6.15 -6.76 30.52
C VAL A 232 -6.19 -5.76 31.69
N GLY A 233 -5.50 -4.64 31.50
CA GLY A 233 -5.48 -3.57 32.51
C GLY A 233 -6.78 -2.79 32.49
N SER A 234 -7.28 -2.43 33.67
CA SER A 234 -8.43 -1.57 33.85
C SER A 234 -8.18 -0.59 35.02
N ARG A 235 -9.05 0.39 35.17
CA ARG A 235 -8.91 1.37 36.28
C ARG A 235 -9.02 0.77 37.69
N VAL A 236 -9.56 -0.45 37.84
CA VAL A 236 -9.73 -1.13 39.11
C VAL A 236 -8.72 -2.23 39.38
N GLY A 237 -7.89 -2.57 38.40
CA GLY A 237 -6.86 -3.59 38.49
C GLY A 237 -6.64 -4.33 37.14
N VAL A 238 -5.88 -5.40 37.21
CA VAL A 238 -5.49 -6.20 36.06
C VAL A 238 -6.22 -7.55 36.09
N TYR A 239 -6.80 -7.89 34.95
CA TYR A 239 -7.40 -9.20 34.73
C TYR A 239 -6.41 -10.09 33.98
N ALA A 240 -6.39 -11.38 34.34
CA ALA A 240 -5.65 -12.41 33.66
C ALA A 240 -6.60 -13.27 32.84
N VAL A 241 -6.30 -13.44 31.54
CA VAL A 241 -6.95 -14.41 30.67
C VAL A 241 -6.22 -15.73 30.77
N VAL A 242 -6.89 -16.74 31.31
CA VAL A 242 -6.31 -18.03 31.68
C VAL A 242 -6.81 -19.10 30.71
N PRO A 243 -5.93 -19.66 29.87
CA PRO A 243 -6.32 -20.68 28.90
C PRO A 243 -6.64 -22.02 29.54
N TYR A 244 -7.39 -22.87 28.83
CA TYR A 244 -7.48 -24.28 29.15
C TYR A 244 -6.28 -25.05 28.57
N LYS A 245 -5.51 -25.72 29.41
CA LYS A 245 -4.49 -26.68 28.99
C LYS A 245 -4.80 -28.06 29.55
N LYS A 246 -5.04 -29.01 28.66
CA LYS A 246 -5.42 -30.39 28.99
C LYS A 246 -4.39 -31.11 29.89
N GLU A 247 -3.15 -30.66 29.84
CA GLU A 247 -2.00 -31.23 30.55
C GLU A 247 -1.89 -30.72 31.99
N LEU A 248 -2.69 -29.75 32.38
CA LEU A 248 -2.68 -29.18 33.73
C LEU A 248 -3.70 -29.86 34.64
N PRO A 249 -3.44 -29.92 35.96
CA PRO A 249 -4.39 -30.50 36.91
C PRO A 249 -5.77 -29.82 36.83
N PRO A 250 -6.87 -30.54 36.97
CA PRO A 250 -8.23 -29.98 36.94
C PRO A 250 -8.51 -28.92 38.00
N SER A 251 -7.66 -28.83 39.02
CA SER A 251 -7.75 -27.82 40.10
C SER A 251 -7.27 -26.42 39.69
N ARG A 252 -6.60 -26.27 38.51
CA ARG A 252 -6.14 -24.95 38.06
C ARG A 252 -7.28 -24.16 37.42
N PRO A 253 -7.32 -22.85 37.63
CA PRO A 253 -8.36 -22.01 37.06
C PRO A 253 -8.19 -21.93 35.52
N SER A 254 -9.30 -21.84 34.83
CA SER A 254 -9.39 -21.42 33.43
C SER A 254 -10.47 -20.39 33.28
N GLY A 255 -10.30 -19.41 32.41
CA GLY A 255 -11.26 -18.32 32.19
C GLY A 255 -10.66 -16.94 32.46
N VAL A 256 -11.38 -16.07 33.15
CA VAL A 256 -10.93 -14.71 33.51
C VAL A 256 -10.79 -14.59 35.00
N ALA A 257 -9.66 -14.13 35.47
CA ALA A 257 -9.37 -13.91 36.88
C ALA A 257 -8.93 -12.45 37.14
N LEU A 258 -9.44 -11.82 38.16
CA LEU A 258 -8.97 -10.53 38.66
C LEU A 258 -7.79 -10.75 39.61
N LEU A 259 -6.69 -10.08 39.37
CA LEU A 259 -5.48 -10.12 40.19
C LEU A 259 -5.60 -9.14 41.38
N THR A 260 -5.19 -9.59 42.56
CA THR A 260 -4.94 -8.76 43.74
C THR A 260 -3.44 -8.74 44.01
N LEU A 261 -2.79 -7.59 43.81
CA LEU A 261 -1.37 -7.40 43.90
C LEU A 261 -0.99 -6.72 45.20
N ASN A 262 0.04 -7.22 45.87
CA ASN A 262 0.53 -6.73 47.15
C ASN A 262 1.70 -5.76 46.95
N ALA A 263 1.97 -4.97 47.98
CA ALA A 263 3.04 -3.98 47.98
C ALA A 263 4.45 -4.57 47.92
N ASP A 264 4.60 -5.88 48.20
CA ASP A 264 5.84 -6.64 48.13
C ASP A 264 6.06 -7.35 46.79
N GLY A 265 5.17 -7.12 45.82
CA GLY A 265 5.24 -7.72 44.50
C GLY A 265 4.63 -9.12 44.39
N THR A 266 4.11 -9.67 45.50
CA THR A 266 3.31 -10.91 45.49
C THR A 266 1.86 -10.63 45.11
N GLY A 267 1.08 -11.67 44.88
CA GLY A 267 -0.34 -11.46 44.55
C GLY A 267 -1.16 -12.74 44.68
N SER A 268 -2.46 -12.56 44.51
CA SER A 268 -3.47 -13.60 44.47
C SER A 268 -4.48 -13.30 43.39
N TYR A 269 -5.43 -14.18 43.16
CA TYR A 269 -6.45 -13.97 42.12
C TYR A 269 -7.82 -14.45 42.60
N LYS A 270 -8.86 -13.85 42.00
CA LYS A 270 -10.25 -14.29 42.13
C LYS A 270 -10.80 -14.59 40.73
N LEU A 271 -11.37 -15.80 40.53
CA LEU A 271 -12.02 -16.15 39.26
C LEU A 271 -13.29 -15.33 39.10
N VAL A 272 -13.40 -14.61 37.98
CA VAL A 272 -14.54 -13.75 37.62
C VAL A 272 -15.48 -14.47 36.67
N SER A 273 -14.94 -15.16 35.69
CA SER A 273 -15.68 -15.97 34.70
C SER A 273 -14.96 -17.27 34.41
N PRO A 274 -15.63 -18.42 34.39
CA PRO A 274 -15.01 -19.70 34.01
C PRO A 274 -14.94 -19.89 32.47
N VAL A 275 -15.40 -18.92 31.69
CA VAL A 275 -15.38 -19.00 30.23
C VAL A 275 -13.98 -18.71 29.74
N ILE A 276 -13.42 -19.60 28.93
CA ILE A 276 -12.10 -19.46 28.32
C ILE A 276 -12.17 -18.38 27.25
N MET A 277 -11.33 -17.35 27.39
CA MET A 277 -11.29 -16.19 26.50
C MET A 277 -10.05 -16.20 25.65
N MET A 278 -10.08 -15.50 24.53
CA MET A 278 -8.94 -15.29 23.61
C MET A 278 -8.24 -13.97 23.87
N GLY A 279 -8.96 -12.99 24.41
CA GLY A 279 -8.43 -11.67 24.70
C GLY A 279 -9.46 -10.79 25.37
N GLY A 280 -9.10 -9.55 25.60
CA GLY A 280 -9.99 -8.57 26.19
C GLY A 280 -9.51 -7.14 25.97
N ASN A 281 -10.38 -6.18 26.27
CA ASN A 281 -10.11 -4.75 26.22
C ASN A 281 -10.90 -4.03 27.32
N ALA A 282 -10.34 -2.98 27.87
CA ALA A 282 -11.00 -2.16 28.88
C ALA A 282 -11.26 -0.76 28.34
N ASN A 283 -12.44 -0.23 28.62
CA ASN A 283 -12.77 1.16 28.35
C ASN A 283 -13.62 1.72 29.53
N GLY A 284 -13.06 2.68 30.24
CA GLY A 284 -13.72 3.39 31.32
C GLY A 284 -14.31 2.45 32.37
N LYS A 285 -15.64 2.28 32.37
CA LYS A 285 -16.37 1.49 33.37
C LYS A 285 -16.56 0.02 33.03
N GLN A 286 -16.08 -0.44 31.85
CA GLN A 286 -16.30 -1.81 31.40
C GLN A 286 -15.02 -2.47 30.94
N VAL A 287 -14.92 -3.76 31.20
CA VAL A 287 -13.91 -4.66 30.67
C VAL A 287 -14.62 -5.72 29.84
N LEU A 288 -14.20 -5.88 28.61
CA LEU A 288 -14.78 -6.80 27.65
C LEU A 288 -13.78 -7.94 27.39
N PHE A 289 -14.26 -9.16 27.38
CA PHE A 289 -13.53 -10.36 27.00
C PHE A 289 -14.25 -11.07 25.87
N TYR A 290 -13.53 -11.75 24.99
CA TYR A 290 -14.12 -12.41 23.85
C TYR A 290 -13.53 -13.79 23.54
N THR A 291 -14.36 -14.62 22.96
CA THR A 291 -14.02 -15.89 22.33
C THR A 291 -14.70 -15.97 20.96
N ASN A 292 -14.57 -17.12 20.27
CA ASN A 292 -15.33 -17.39 19.04
C ASN A 292 -16.84 -17.43 19.25
N ASN A 293 -17.30 -17.67 20.48
CA ASN A 293 -18.71 -17.93 20.77
C ASN A 293 -19.34 -16.96 21.78
N TYR A 294 -18.52 -16.21 22.52
CA TYR A 294 -19.01 -15.37 23.60
C TYR A 294 -18.27 -14.04 23.70
N ILE A 295 -19.02 -13.03 24.11
CA ILE A 295 -18.50 -11.77 24.63
C ILE A 295 -18.97 -11.66 26.10
N VAL A 296 -18.02 -11.48 27.03
CA VAL A 296 -18.28 -11.30 28.46
C VAL A 296 -17.92 -9.87 28.84
N THR A 297 -18.84 -9.21 29.53
CA THR A 297 -18.63 -7.87 30.08
C THR A 297 -18.51 -7.94 31.61
N VAL A 298 -17.53 -7.22 32.15
CA VAL A 298 -17.36 -6.96 33.59
C VAL A 298 -17.44 -5.46 33.82
N ASN A 299 -18.25 -5.04 34.79
CA ASN A 299 -18.33 -3.63 35.19
C ASN A 299 -17.30 -3.34 36.28
N THR A 300 -16.57 -2.24 36.15
CA THR A 300 -15.57 -1.83 37.17
C THR A 300 -16.17 -1.46 38.53
N ASP A 301 -17.47 -1.18 38.60
CA ASP A 301 -18.17 -0.96 39.86
C ASP A 301 -18.44 -2.28 40.62
N ASN A 302 -18.39 -3.45 39.93
CA ASN A 302 -18.44 -4.79 40.50
C ASN A 302 -17.44 -5.69 39.80
N PRO A 303 -16.13 -5.51 40.02
CA PRO A 303 -15.05 -5.98 39.16
C PRO A 303 -14.78 -7.48 39.22
N ASP A 304 -15.36 -8.18 40.19
CA ASP A 304 -15.15 -9.60 40.45
C ASP A 304 -16.32 -10.50 40.06
N VAL A 305 -17.30 -9.92 39.31
CA VAL A 305 -18.48 -10.63 38.82
C VAL A 305 -18.74 -10.31 37.35
N GLU A 306 -19.09 -11.34 36.60
CA GLU A 306 -19.60 -11.21 35.25
C GLU A 306 -20.91 -10.42 35.22
N ALA A 307 -20.95 -9.31 34.48
CA ALA A 307 -22.13 -8.46 34.38
C ALA A 307 -23.06 -8.88 33.23
N GLN A 308 -22.48 -9.32 32.09
CA GLN A 308 -23.26 -9.75 30.92
C GLN A 308 -22.45 -10.78 30.11
N ARG A 309 -23.17 -11.76 29.55
CA ARG A 309 -22.64 -12.71 28.58
C ARG A 309 -23.52 -12.73 27.33
N ILE A 310 -22.91 -12.45 26.18
CA ILE A 310 -23.56 -12.40 24.86
C ILE A 310 -22.99 -13.54 24.02
N THR A 311 -23.85 -14.35 23.43
CA THR A 311 -23.43 -15.34 22.42
C THR A 311 -23.20 -14.66 21.09
N THR A 312 -22.15 -15.11 20.37
CA THR A 312 -21.82 -14.65 19.02
C THR A 312 -21.45 -15.85 18.15
N THR A 313 -21.70 -15.73 16.84
CA THR A 313 -21.27 -16.70 15.82
C THR A 313 -20.03 -16.23 15.08
N PHE A 314 -19.50 -15.09 15.44
CA PHE A 314 -18.35 -14.47 14.79
C PHE A 314 -17.08 -14.69 15.61
N GLN A 315 -15.95 -14.72 14.92
CA GLN A 315 -14.62 -14.76 15.53
C GLN A 315 -14.01 -13.36 15.51
N PRO A 316 -14.16 -12.54 16.56
CA PRO A 316 -13.54 -11.23 16.61
C PRO A 316 -12.03 -11.37 16.81
N GLN A 317 -11.27 -10.50 16.16
CA GLN A 317 -9.82 -10.35 16.41
C GLN A 317 -9.57 -9.35 17.55
N SER A 318 -10.47 -8.37 17.70
CA SER A 318 -10.45 -7.39 18.77
C SER A 318 -11.86 -6.84 18.99
N ILE A 319 -12.16 -6.39 20.20
CA ILE A 319 -13.44 -5.77 20.56
C ILE A 319 -13.23 -4.50 21.37
N THR A 320 -14.12 -3.54 21.21
CA THR A 320 -14.19 -2.38 22.10
C THR A 320 -15.62 -1.87 22.21
N ARG A 321 -15.91 -1.07 23.25
CA ARG A 321 -17.22 -0.43 23.42
C ARG A 321 -17.01 1.07 23.72
N THR A 322 -17.72 1.91 23.01
CA THR A 322 -17.73 3.36 23.23
C THR A 322 -18.57 3.76 24.45
N ALA A 323 -18.41 4.99 24.91
CA ALA A 323 -19.15 5.51 26.08
C ALA A 323 -20.67 5.55 25.86
N ASN A 324 -21.12 5.74 24.60
CA ASN A 324 -22.54 5.68 24.23
C ASN A 324 -23.11 4.24 24.14
N GLY A 325 -22.27 3.22 24.40
CA GLY A 325 -22.68 1.82 24.47
C GLY A 325 -22.52 1.03 23.17
N THR A 326 -22.11 1.65 22.07
CA THR A 326 -21.87 0.96 20.80
C THR A 326 -20.70 -0.01 20.94
N LEU A 327 -20.92 -1.27 20.58
CA LEU A 327 -19.94 -2.34 20.58
C LEU A 327 -19.34 -2.46 19.19
N PHE A 328 -18.02 -2.45 19.09
CA PHE A 328 -17.25 -2.60 17.86
C PHE A 328 -16.49 -3.92 17.87
N LEU A 329 -16.64 -4.71 16.80
CA LEU A 329 -15.96 -5.98 16.59
C LEU A 329 -15.08 -5.89 15.32
N ALA A 330 -13.78 -6.00 15.51
CA ALA A 330 -12.83 -6.18 14.38
C ALA A 330 -12.91 -7.63 13.91
N GLN A 331 -13.33 -7.86 12.66
CA GLN A 331 -13.64 -9.18 12.11
C GLN A 331 -12.84 -9.46 10.82
N GLY A 332 -11.59 -9.03 10.78
CA GLY A 332 -10.75 -9.22 9.60
C GLY A 332 -11.34 -8.55 8.36
N TYR A 333 -11.38 -9.25 7.24
CA TYR A 333 -11.93 -8.74 5.97
C TYR A 333 -13.45 -8.48 5.99
N THR A 334 -14.17 -8.95 6.99
CA THR A 334 -15.56 -8.50 7.22
C THR A 334 -15.62 -7.05 7.65
N GLY A 335 -14.50 -6.51 8.14
CA GLY A 335 -14.33 -5.12 8.57
C GLY A 335 -14.62 -4.92 10.05
N LEU A 336 -14.79 -3.67 10.45
CA LEU A 336 -15.16 -3.29 11.80
C LEU A 336 -16.68 -3.13 11.89
N GLN A 337 -17.35 -4.11 12.50
CA GLN A 337 -18.80 -4.15 12.62
C GLN A 337 -19.27 -3.45 13.89
N MET A 338 -20.42 -2.77 13.81
CA MET A 338 -21.04 -2.05 14.92
C MET A 338 -22.31 -2.74 15.39
N TYR A 339 -22.49 -2.81 16.71
CA TYR A 339 -23.63 -3.42 17.36
C TYR A 339 -24.13 -2.54 18.51
N GLN A 340 -25.44 -2.63 18.81
CA GLN A 340 -26.08 -1.92 19.93
C GLN A 340 -26.77 -2.93 20.88
N PRO A 341 -26.01 -3.73 21.63
CA PRO A 341 -26.61 -4.68 22.55
C PRO A 341 -27.23 -3.98 23.76
N SER A 342 -28.44 -4.39 24.13
CA SER A 342 -29.07 -3.98 25.41
C SER A 342 -28.52 -4.80 26.57
N ALA A 343 -28.73 -4.30 27.80
CA ALA A 343 -28.29 -5.01 29.02
C ALA A 343 -28.94 -6.40 29.20
N SER A 344 -30.10 -6.65 28.59
CA SER A 344 -30.83 -7.90 28.64
C SER A 344 -30.49 -8.89 27.54
N ASP A 345 -29.70 -8.50 26.53
CA ASP A 345 -29.38 -9.35 25.38
C ASP A 345 -28.47 -10.50 25.81
N THR A 346 -28.81 -11.69 25.42
CA THR A 346 -28.02 -12.93 25.60
C THR A 346 -27.35 -13.39 24.29
N ALA A 347 -27.73 -12.79 23.17
CA ALA A 347 -27.15 -12.99 21.86
C ALA A 347 -26.84 -11.64 21.20
N LEU A 348 -25.83 -11.62 20.34
CA LEU A 348 -25.46 -10.41 19.60
C LEU A 348 -26.59 -10.01 18.66
N PRO A 349 -27.11 -8.76 18.72
CA PRO A 349 -28.16 -8.30 17.81
C PRO A 349 -27.61 -8.19 16.37
N GLU A 350 -28.46 -7.77 15.44
CA GLU A 350 -28.00 -7.45 14.07
C GLU A 350 -27.05 -6.25 14.08
N SER A 351 -26.10 -6.25 13.15
CA SER A 351 -25.16 -5.14 12.99
C SER A 351 -25.93 -3.89 12.56
N VAL A 352 -25.63 -2.78 13.25
CA VAL A 352 -26.20 -1.45 12.92
C VAL A 352 -25.37 -0.69 11.91
N GLY A 353 -24.20 -1.21 11.53
CA GLY A 353 -23.34 -0.60 10.53
C GLY A 353 -21.93 -1.20 10.49
N LYS A 354 -21.16 -0.70 9.54
CA LYS A 354 -19.78 -1.11 9.28
C LYS A 354 -18.88 0.11 9.11
N VAL A 355 -17.69 0.09 9.69
CA VAL A 355 -16.64 1.10 9.50
C VAL A 355 -15.56 0.53 8.58
N GLY A 356 -14.97 1.37 7.73
CA GLY A 356 -13.97 0.97 6.75
C GLY A 356 -14.58 0.49 5.44
N GLY A 357 -13.84 -0.34 4.68
CA GLY A 357 -14.28 -0.85 3.38
C GLY A 357 -14.02 0.12 2.21
N PHE A 358 -13.08 1.04 2.37
CA PHE A 358 -12.63 1.96 1.32
C PHE A 358 -11.12 1.82 1.07
N GLY A 359 -10.64 2.41 -0.03
CA GLY A 359 -9.30 2.19 -0.56
C GLY A 359 -9.22 0.85 -1.33
N PRO A 360 -8.04 0.47 -1.83
CA PRO A 360 -7.82 -0.85 -2.42
C PRO A 360 -7.98 -1.93 -1.33
N ARG A 361 -8.47 -3.10 -1.71
CA ARG A 361 -8.65 -4.20 -0.75
C ARG A 361 -7.32 -4.69 -0.16
N HIS A 362 -6.26 -4.64 -0.96
CA HIS A 362 -4.91 -5.04 -0.59
C HIS A 362 -3.94 -3.88 -0.82
N CYS A 363 -2.93 -3.74 0.02
CA CYS A 363 -1.92 -2.70 -0.08
C CYS A 363 -0.71 -3.14 -0.91
N GLU A 364 -0.29 -4.39 -0.78
CA GLU A 364 0.85 -4.93 -1.50
C GLU A 364 0.45 -5.25 -2.93
N SER A 365 1.04 -4.55 -3.90
CA SER A 365 0.75 -4.78 -5.30
C SER A 365 2.01 -5.04 -6.11
N TYR A 366 1.90 -5.94 -7.08
CA TYR A 366 2.98 -6.37 -7.94
C TYR A 366 3.12 -5.50 -9.19
N ALA A 367 2.02 -5.19 -9.84
CA ALA A 367 2.03 -4.40 -11.08
C ALA A 367 0.83 -3.47 -11.19
N LEU A 368 1.04 -2.39 -11.95
CA LEU A 368 0.06 -1.38 -12.30
C LEU A 368 -0.19 -1.37 -13.80
N ARG A 369 -1.43 -1.08 -14.18
CA ARG A 369 -1.80 -0.72 -15.55
C ARG A 369 -2.84 0.38 -15.55
N ILE A 370 -2.66 1.34 -16.43
CA ILE A 370 -3.63 2.43 -16.66
C ILE A 370 -4.12 2.33 -18.10
N ASN A 371 -5.42 2.38 -18.26
CA ASN A 371 -6.03 2.53 -19.56
C ASN A 371 -7.41 3.17 -19.43
N ASN A 372 -7.71 4.12 -20.29
CA ASN A 372 -9.01 4.78 -20.44
C ASN A 372 -9.60 5.28 -19.10
N GLY A 373 -8.74 5.87 -18.24
CA GLY A 373 -9.13 6.41 -16.94
C GLY A 373 -9.30 5.38 -15.83
N TYR A 374 -9.04 4.08 -16.10
CA TYR A 374 -9.00 3.04 -15.07
C TYR A 374 -7.56 2.71 -14.69
N LEU A 375 -7.30 2.60 -13.39
CA LEU A 375 -6.10 2.00 -12.84
C LEU A 375 -6.41 0.56 -12.42
N TYR A 376 -5.61 -0.39 -12.90
CA TYR A 376 -5.64 -1.79 -12.49
C TYR A 376 -4.45 -2.06 -11.57
N LEU A 377 -4.73 -2.76 -10.46
CA LEU A 377 -3.78 -3.09 -9.42
C LEU A 377 -3.76 -4.61 -9.23
N THR A 378 -2.58 -5.23 -9.36
CA THR A 378 -2.46 -6.69 -9.25
C THR A 378 -1.60 -7.09 -8.06
N GLY A 379 -1.89 -8.24 -7.47
CA GLY A 379 -1.10 -8.84 -6.39
C GLY A 379 -0.74 -10.28 -6.69
N GLY A 380 0.52 -10.63 -6.37
CA GLY A 380 1.08 -11.95 -6.56
C GLY A 380 2.60 -11.92 -6.49
N LEU A 381 3.22 -13.10 -6.53
CA LEU A 381 4.66 -13.28 -6.58
C LEU A 381 5.00 -14.32 -7.65
N MET A 382 6.12 -14.12 -8.34
CA MET A 382 6.66 -15.10 -9.29
C MET A 382 7.48 -16.18 -8.57
N GLU A 383 8.02 -15.87 -7.42
CA GLU A 383 8.85 -16.76 -6.61
C GLU A 383 8.03 -17.89 -5.98
N ASP A 384 6.78 -17.59 -5.63
CA ASP A 384 5.87 -18.54 -5.01
C ASP A 384 4.43 -18.31 -5.50
N ILE A 385 3.60 -19.34 -5.44
CA ILE A 385 2.18 -19.24 -5.75
C ILE A 385 1.46 -18.77 -4.48
N THR A 386 1.15 -17.49 -4.45
CA THR A 386 0.48 -16.84 -3.31
C THR A 386 -0.97 -16.47 -3.65
N PRO A 387 -1.82 -16.20 -2.66
CA PRO A 387 -3.08 -15.52 -2.89
C PRO A 387 -2.83 -14.22 -3.65
N GLY A 388 -3.51 -14.04 -4.77
CA GLY A 388 -3.44 -12.83 -5.59
C GLY A 388 -4.68 -11.97 -5.41
N PHE A 389 -4.68 -10.83 -6.05
CA PHE A 389 -5.85 -9.96 -6.17
C PHE A 389 -5.81 -9.19 -7.50
N LEU A 390 -6.98 -8.68 -7.89
CA LEU A 390 -7.12 -7.78 -9.01
C LEU A 390 -8.11 -6.68 -8.63
N GLY A 391 -7.58 -5.49 -8.36
CA GLY A 391 -8.35 -4.29 -8.07
C GLY A 391 -8.45 -3.38 -9.28
N ARG A 392 -9.54 -2.62 -9.39
CA ARG A 392 -9.75 -1.59 -10.40
C ARG A 392 -10.23 -0.30 -9.74
N TYR A 393 -9.62 0.82 -10.12
CA TYR A 393 -9.98 2.16 -9.66
C TYR A 393 -10.41 3.03 -10.83
N ASP A 394 -11.58 3.67 -10.74
CA ASP A 394 -12.15 4.51 -11.80
C ASP A 394 -11.88 6.03 -11.60
N GLY A 395 -10.93 6.36 -10.71
CA GLY A 395 -10.65 7.74 -10.29
C GLY A 395 -11.47 8.19 -9.07
N ARG A 396 -12.44 7.38 -8.61
CA ARG A 396 -13.30 7.66 -7.46
C ARG A 396 -13.50 6.46 -6.55
N VAL A 397 -13.81 5.30 -7.13
CA VAL A 397 -14.20 4.10 -6.39
C VAL A 397 -13.31 2.93 -6.76
N TRP A 398 -12.90 2.16 -5.77
CA TRP A 398 -12.25 0.88 -5.93
C TRP A 398 -13.29 -0.24 -6.11
N SER A 399 -12.99 -1.18 -6.97
CA SER A 399 -13.77 -2.40 -7.16
C SER A 399 -12.83 -3.60 -7.24
N ASP A 400 -13.20 -4.68 -6.54
CA ASP A 400 -12.48 -5.94 -6.57
C ASP A 400 -13.03 -6.82 -7.70
N MET A 401 -12.15 -7.30 -8.57
CA MET A 401 -12.50 -8.13 -9.72
C MET A 401 -12.31 -9.62 -9.42
N ASP A 402 -11.76 -9.97 -8.29
CA ASP A 402 -11.43 -11.35 -7.87
C ASP A 402 -12.56 -12.06 -7.12
N GLU A 403 -13.54 -11.33 -6.54
CA GLU A 403 -14.62 -11.95 -5.75
C GLU A 403 -15.50 -12.94 -6.53
N ASP A 404 -15.75 -12.66 -7.80
CA ASP A 404 -16.58 -13.53 -8.65
C ASP A 404 -15.84 -14.81 -9.08
N VAL A 405 -14.51 -14.79 -9.10
CA VAL A 405 -13.69 -15.92 -9.57
C VAL A 405 -13.78 -17.10 -8.61
N ALA A 406 -13.64 -16.85 -7.31
CA ALA A 406 -13.71 -17.88 -6.28
C ALA A 406 -15.07 -18.59 -6.25
N ARG A 407 -16.16 -17.84 -6.56
CA ARG A 407 -17.54 -18.38 -6.58
C ARG A 407 -17.89 -19.14 -7.85
N ASN A 408 -17.29 -18.76 -8.99
CA ASN A 408 -17.71 -19.22 -10.32
C ASN A 408 -16.71 -20.16 -10.98
N THR A 409 -15.58 -20.47 -10.33
CA THR A 409 -14.54 -21.34 -10.88
C THR A 409 -14.27 -22.51 -9.94
N PRO A 410 -15.04 -23.61 -10.05
CA PRO A 410 -14.79 -24.79 -9.23
C PRO A 410 -13.43 -25.40 -9.59
N SER A 411 -12.75 -25.93 -8.59
CA SER A 411 -11.57 -26.77 -8.79
C SER A 411 -11.97 -28.08 -9.52
N ARG A 412 -10.97 -28.82 -10.00
CA ARG A 412 -11.21 -30.09 -10.73
C ARG A 412 -11.92 -31.15 -9.90
N ASP A 413 -11.80 -31.09 -8.57
CA ASP A 413 -12.49 -32.00 -7.62
C ASP A 413 -13.93 -31.52 -7.28
N GLY A 414 -14.40 -30.45 -7.95
CA GLY A 414 -15.75 -29.91 -7.76
C GLY A 414 -15.90 -28.99 -6.55
N ARG A 415 -14.82 -28.71 -5.81
CA ARG A 415 -14.82 -27.72 -4.73
C ARG A 415 -14.64 -26.32 -5.30
N LEU A 416 -15.17 -25.31 -4.65
CA LEU A 416 -14.85 -23.92 -4.96
C LEU A 416 -13.37 -23.68 -4.66
N ARG A 417 -12.71 -22.87 -5.47
CA ARG A 417 -11.32 -22.51 -5.22
C ARG A 417 -11.22 -21.68 -3.95
N ASP A 418 -10.21 -22.01 -3.14
CA ASP A 418 -10.02 -21.35 -1.86
C ASP A 418 -9.46 -19.94 -2.03
N PHE A 419 -8.75 -19.66 -3.15
CA PHE A 419 -8.18 -18.34 -3.43
C PHE A 419 -7.83 -18.15 -4.92
N PHE A 420 -7.77 -16.90 -5.31
CA PHE A 420 -7.29 -16.38 -6.58
C PHE A 420 -5.74 -16.31 -6.54
N ARG A 421 -5.03 -16.78 -7.59
CA ARG A 421 -3.58 -17.02 -7.47
C ARG A 421 -2.77 -16.01 -8.26
N SER A 422 -1.75 -15.45 -7.61
CA SER A 422 -0.63 -14.65 -8.15
C SER A 422 -0.90 -13.98 -9.49
N ILE A 423 -1.57 -12.82 -9.48
CA ILE A 423 -1.83 -12.05 -10.70
C ILE A 423 -0.64 -11.15 -11.00
N MET A 424 0.01 -11.41 -12.14
CA MET A 424 1.30 -10.84 -12.50
C MET A 424 1.18 -9.61 -13.39
N GLN A 425 0.32 -9.66 -14.39
CA GLN A 425 0.16 -8.61 -15.37
C GLN A 425 -1.27 -8.59 -15.92
N VAL A 426 -1.74 -7.40 -16.29
CA VAL A 426 -3.02 -7.17 -16.96
C VAL A 426 -2.78 -6.65 -18.36
N ALA A 427 -3.47 -7.21 -19.35
CA ALA A 427 -3.55 -6.70 -20.72
C ALA A 427 -4.97 -6.24 -21.02
N ILE A 428 -5.11 -5.08 -21.64
CA ILE A 428 -6.38 -4.49 -22.01
C ILE A 428 -6.51 -4.54 -23.53
N ASP A 429 -7.62 -5.05 -24.02
CA ASP A 429 -7.86 -5.19 -25.46
C ASP A 429 -7.87 -3.80 -26.12
N PRO A 430 -7.01 -3.51 -27.10
CA PRO A 430 -6.96 -2.21 -27.75
C PRO A 430 -8.25 -1.86 -28.49
N ARG A 431 -9.10 -2.85 -28.78
CA ARG A 431 -10.40 -2.68 -29.48
C ARG A 431 -11.57 -2.45 -28.53
N ASP A 432 -11.44 -2.92 -27.27
CA ASP A 432 -12.46 -2.78 -26.22
C ASP A 432 -11.80 -2.55 -24.86
N PRO A 433 -11.77 -1.32 -24.34
CA PRO A 433 -11.13 -1.00 -23.07
C PRO A 433 -11.78 -1.64 -21.86
N ASN A 434 -12.98 -2.25 -22.00
CA ASN A 434 -13.64 -2.99 -20.94
C ASN A 434 -13.32 -4.50 -20.97
N HIS A 435 -12.60 -4.96 -21.99
CA HIS A 435 -12.15 -6.34 -22.14
C HIS A 435 -10.71 -6.47 -21.61
N VAL A 436 -10.55 -7.25 -20.54
CA VAL A 436 -9.30 -7.32 -19.79
C VAL A 436 -8.87 -8.77 -19.61
N MET A 437 -7.60 -9.03 -19.84
CA MET A 437 -6.96 -10.32 -19.58
C MET A 437 -5.95 -10.18 -18.44
N ALA A 438 -5.98 -11.10 -17.48
CA ALA A 438 -5.08 -11.11 -16.33
C ALA A 438 -4.27 -12.41 -16.28
N ALA A 439 -2.94 -12.28 -16.29
CA ALA A 439 -2.00 -13.40 -16.22
C ALA A 439 -1.89 -13.89 -14.77
N SER A 440 -2.13 -15.18 -14.54
CA SER A 440 -1.94 -15.84 -13.26
C SER A 440 -0.70 -16.72 -13.27
N TYR A 441 0.18 -16.55 -12.28
CA TYR A 441 1.31 -17.46 -12.07
C TYR A 441 0.85 -18.65 -11.22
N GLY A 442 0.18 -19.59 -11.91
CA GLY A 442 -0.36 -20.81 -11.29
C GLY A 442 -1.63 -21.37 -11.92
N GLU A 443 -2.45 -20.54 -12.59
CA GLU A 443 -3.77 -20.96 -13.08
C GLU A 443 -4.05 -20.66 -14.55
N GLY A 444 -3.22 -19.86 -15.22
CA GLY A 444 -3.39 -19.50 -16.62
C GLY A 444 -3.79 -18.05 -16.83
N VAL A 445 -4.84 -17.78 -17.63
CA VAL A 445 -5.27 -16.42 -17.97
C VAL A 445 -6.75 -16.24 -17.68
N TYR A 446 -7.06 -15.22 -16.85
CA TYR A 446 -8.43 -14.83 -16.54
C TYR A 446 -8.93 -13.78 -17.53
N GLU A 447 -10.13 -13.97 -18.04
CA GLU A 447 -10.84 -13.04 -18.93
C GLU A 447 -11.93 -12.30 -18.16
N TYR A 448 -11.96 -11.00 -18.30
CA TYR A 448 -12.97 -10.11 -17.72
C TYR A 448 -13.61 -9.25 -18.82
N GLN A 449 -14.92 -9.01 -18.71
CA GLN A 449 -15.68 -8.09 -19.51
C GLN A 449 -16.48 -7.16 -18.61
N ASP A 450 -16.38 -5.85 -18.78
CA ASP A 450 -17.05 -4.84 -17.96
C ASP A 450 -16.80 -5.00 -16.44
N GLY A 451 -15.59 -5.42 -16.08
CA GLY A 451 -15.16 -5.66 -14.69
C GLY A 451 -15.71 -6.96 -14.07
N LYS A 452 -16.37 -7.82 -14.85
CA LYS A 452 -16.90 -9.11 -14.38
C LYS A 452 -16.10 -10.27 -14.96
N PHE A 453 -15.86 -11.28 -14.13
CA PHE A 453 -15.24 -12.52 -14.58
C PHE A 453 -16.07 -13.20 -15.66
N LYS A 454 -15.41 -13.64 -16.73
CA LYS A 454 -16.04 -14.30 -17.87
C LYS A 454 -15.54 -15.73 -18.05
N LYS A 455 -14.21 -15.92 -18.05
CA LYS A 455 -13.61 -17.22 -18.34
C LYS A 455 -12.19 -17.34 -17.78
N LEU A 456 -11.77 -18.54 -17.46
CA LEU A 456 -10.38 -18.90 -17.21
C LEU A 456 -9.88 -19.78 -18.36
N TYR A 457 -8.78 -19.34 -18.97
CA TYR A 457 -8.04 -20.11 -19.96
C TYR A 457 -6.95 -20.94 -19.28
N ASN A 458 -7.03 -22.25 -19.47
CA ASN A 458 -6.15 -23.25 -18.87
C ASN A 458 -5.87 -24.40 -19.85
N MET A 459 -5.31 -25.53 -19.41
CA MET A 459 -5.00 -26.67 -20.28
C MET A 459 -6.23 -27.33 -20.93
N ASP A 460 -7.44 -27.13 -20.38
CA ASP A 460 -8.64 -27.80 -20.90
C ASP A 460 -9.26 -27.04 -22.07
N ASN A 461 -8.95 -25.75 -22.23
CA ASN A 461 -9.63 -24.89 -23.20
C ASN A 461 -8.70 -23.91 -23.94
N SER A 462 -7.38 -24.12 -23.84
CA SER A 462 -6.36 -23.27 -24.49
C SER A 462 -5.12 -24.09 -24.85
N ALA A 463 -4.12 -23.45 -25.46
CA ALA A 463 -2.82 -24.04 -25.70
C ALA A 463 -1.83 -23.83 -24.54
N LEU A 464 -2.27 -23.30 -23.40
CA LEU A 464 -1.43 -23.14 -22.22
C LEU A 464 -1.08 -24.51 -21.60
N VAL A 465 0.15 -24.63 -21.09
CA VAL A 465 0.68 -25.89 -20.56
C VAL A 465 1.11 -25.70 -19.11
N SER A 466 0.80 -26.68 -18.27
CA SER A 466 1.26 -26.72 -16.88
C SER A 466 2.74 -27.02 -16.79
N ALA A 467 3.46 -26.37 -15.88
CA ALA A 467 4.84 -26.71 -15.52
C ALA A 467 4.95 -28.11 -14.90
N ASN A 468 3.84 -28.69 -14.42
CA ASN A 468 3.76 -30.03 -13.89
C ASN A 468 2.55 -30.78 -14.44
N PRO A 469 2.55 -31.19 -15.74
CA PRO A 469 1.40 -31.81 -16.39
C PRO A 469 1.01 -33.19 -15.85
N LYS A 470 1.88 -33.80 -15.04
CA LYS A 470 1.63 -35.09 -14.37
C LYS A 470 0.95 -34.96 -13.02
N ASN A 471 0.73 -33.74 -12.50
CA ASN A 471 -0.02 -33.51 -11.28
C ASN A 471 -1.47 -33.98 -11.44
N LEU A 472 -2.06 -34.47 -10.35
CA LEU A 472 -3.48 -34.86 -10.28
C LEU A 472 -4.39 -33.71 -10.70
N ASP A 473 -4.08 -32.49 -10.30
CA ASP A 473 -4.67 -31.27 -10.84
C ASP A 473 -3.73 -30.67 -11.92
N ARG A 474 -3.90 -31.08 -13.15
CA ARG A 474 -3.10 -30.61 -14.28
C ARG A 474 -3.28 -29.12 -14.58
N ASN A 475 -4.34 -28.49 -14.09
CA ASN A 475 -4.60 -27.08 -14.20
C ASN A 475 -3.93 -26.26 -13.11
N SER A 476 -3.31 -26.89 -12.11
CA SER A 476 -2.35 -26.23 -11.22
C SER A 476 -1.02 -26.04 -11.93
N TYR A 477 -0.30 -24.99 -11.58
CA TYR A 477 1.04 -24.66 -12.14
C TYR A 477 1.02 -24.28 -13.62
N ILE A 478 -0.09 -23.72 -14.13
CA ILE A 478 -0.09 -23.03 -15.42
C ILE A 478 0.45 -21.61 -15.17
N ASN A 479 1.78 -21.50 -15.28
CA ASN A 479 2.50 -20.30 -14.87
C ASN A 479 2.56 -19.31 -16.04
N VAL A 480 1.65 -18.33 -16.07
CA VAL A 480 1.69 -17.24 -17.03
C VAL A 480 2.30 -16.00 -16.35
N GLY A 481 3.52 -15.62 -16.75
CA GLY A 481 4.22 -14.48 -16.15
C GLY A 481 3.77 -13.14 -16.71
N GLY A 482 3.39 -13.08 -17.99
CA GLY A 482 2.98 -11.84 -18.64
C GLY A 482 2.01 -12.06 -19.78
N VAL A 483 1.20 -11.03 -20.06
CA VAL A 483 0.27 -10.95 -21.19
C VAL A 483 0.31 -9.57 -21.83
N ALA A 484 0.16 -9.52 -23.16
CA ALA A 484 0.00 -8.28 -23.90
C ALA A 484 -0.84 -8.52 -25.17
N TYR A 485 -1.52 -7.48 -25.65
CA TYR A 485 -2.17 -7.49 -26.95
C TYR A 485 -1.25 -6.87 -28.00
N ASP A 486 -1.22 -7.48 -29.19
CA ASP A 486 -0.67 -6.81 -30.35
C ASP A 486 -1.68 -5.80 -30.97
N ALA A 487 -1.25 -5.02 -31.96
CA ALA A 487 -2.09 -4.03 -32.62
C ALA A 487 -3.28 -4.64 -33.40
N ALA A 488 -3.19 -5.93 -33.79
CA ALA A 488 -4.27 -6.67 -34.45
C ALA A 488 -5.30 -7.22 -33.45
N GLY A 489 -5.02 -7.12 -32.12
CA GLY A 489 -5.85 -7.61 -31.05
C GLY A 489 -5.67 -9.08 -30.74
N ASN A 490 -4.55 -9.71 -31.10
CA ASN A 490 -4.21 -11.03 -30.62
C ASN A 490 -3.57 -10.92 -29.24
N LEU A 491 -3.95 -11.80 -28.32
CA LEU A 491 -3.39 -11.87 -26.96
C LEU A 491 -2.14 -12.76 -26.95
N TRP A 492 -1.02 -12.22 -26.53
CA TRP A 492 0.23 -12.95 -26.34
C TRP A 492 0.42 -13.25 -24.86
N ALA A 493 0.79 -14.49 -24.53
CA ALA A 493 0.98 -14.96 -23.16
C ALA A 493 2.34 -15.65 -23.00
N ALA A 494 3.10 -15.28 -21.97
CA ALA A 494 4.33 -15.94 -21.57
C ALA A 494 4.04 -17.13 -20.67
N ASN A 495 3.94 -18.33 -21.25
CA ASN A 495 3.70 -19.57 -20.52
C ASN A 495 5.04 -20.15 -20.03
N ASN A 496 5.28 -20.06 -18.75
CA ASN A 496 6.55 -20.43 -18.13
C ASN A 496 6.70 -21.92 -17.87
N HIS A 497 7.97 -22.38 -17.88
CA HIS A 497 8.34 -23.79 -17.70
C HIS A 497 7.76 -24.76 -18.76
N ALA A 498 7.24 -24.23 -19.86
CA ALA A 498 6.80 -24.98 -21.02
C ALA A 498 7.89 -25.00 -22.11
N ASP A 499 7.86 -25.99 -23.00
CA ASP A 499 8.81 -26.09 -24.11
C ASP A 499 8.59 -24.97 -25.14
N SER A 500 7.33 -24.65 -25.42
CA SER A 500 6.94 -23.50 -26.24
C SER A 500 6.48 -22.37 -25.32
N SER A 501 7.27 -21.34 -25.22
CA SER A 501 7.19 -20.40 -24.11
C SER A 501 6.37 -19.14 -24.40
N LEU A 502 6.05 -18.84 -25.68
CA LEU A 502 5.04 -17.85 -26.06
C LEU A 502 3.85 -18.52 -26.72
N VAL A 503 2.67 -18.10 -26.30
CA VAL A 503 1.38 -18.62 -26.79
C VAL A 503 0.52 -17.44 -27.19
N VAL A 504 -0.08 -17.50 -28.39
CA VAL A 504 -0.91 -16.43 -28.94
C VAL A 504 -2.35 -16.92 -29.08
N TYR A 505 -3.28 -16.21 -28.48
CA TYR A 505 -4.72 -16.35 -28.70
C TYR A 505 -5.14 -15.36 -29.77
N LYS A 506 -5.45 -15.87 -30.96
CA LYS A 506 -5.76 -15.03 -32.11
C LYS A 506 -7.20 -14.53 -32.09
N THR A 507 -7.45 -13.49 -32.84
CA THR A 507 -8.79 -12.88 -32.99
C THR A 507 -9.80 -13.83 -33.63
N ASP A 508 -9.36 -14.88 -34.34
CA ASP A 508 -10.20 -15.93 -34.89
C ASP A 508 -10.59 -17.02 -33.87
N GLY A 509 -10.13 -16.89 -32.61
CA GLY A 509 -10.40 -17.84 -31.53
C GLY A 509 -9.45 -19.04 -31.48
N THR A 510 -8.42 -19.08 -32.32
CA THR A 510 -7.43 -20.17 -32.35
C THR A 510 -6.18 -19.80 -31.55
N TRP A 511 -5.45 -20.86 -31.12
CA TRP A 511 -4.20 -20.71 -30.38
C TRP A 511 -3.00 -21.12 -31.23
N GLN A 512 -1.88 -20.41 -31.07
CA GLN A 512 -0.65 -20.68 -31.78
C GLN A 512 0.54 -20.53 -30.84
N TYR A 513 1.54 -21.42 -31.00
CA TYR A 513 2.85 -21.28 -30.36
C TYR A 513 3.77 -20.42 -31.24
N VAL A 514 4.57 -19.58 -30.58
CA VAL A 514 5.55 -18.72 -31.23
C VAL A 514 6.89 -18.91 -30.52
N SER A 515 7.96 -19.11 -31.32
CA SER A 515 9.32 -19.26 -30.82
C SER A 515 10.03 -17.92 -30.73
N LEU A 516 10.81 -17.76 -29.67
CA LEU A 516 11.75 -16.64 -29.48
C LEU A 516 13.18 -17.01 -29.93
N GLY A 517 13.37 -18.11 -30.63
CA GLY A 517 14.70 -18.61 -30.98
C GLY A 517 15.51 -18.94 -29.75
N GLU A 518 16.71 -18.35 -29.60
CA GLU A 518 17.54 -18.52 -28.40
C GLU A 518 16.83 -18.02 -27.11
N GLY A 519 15.86 -17.13 -27.24
CA GLY A 519 15.04 -16.64 -26.10
C GLY A 519 14.11 -17.69 -25.50
N ASP A 520 13.89 -18.85 -26.15
CA ASP A 520 13.13 -19.97 -25.57
C ASP A 520 13.84 -20.61 -24.36
N LYS A 521 15.13 -20.31 -24.16
CA LYS A 521 15.88 -20.65 -22.94
C LYS A 521 15.41 -19.91 -21.70
N LEU A 522 14.69 -18.80 -21.85
CA LEU A 522 14.07 -18.08 -20.75
C LEU A 522 12.87 -18.88 -20.23
N LYS A 523 13.01 -19.61 -19.14
CA LYS A 523 11.94 -20.46 -18.58
C LYS A 523 11.05 -19.74 -17.57
N ARG A 524 11.43 -18.52 -17.12
CA ARG A 524 10.68 -17.71 -16.15
C ARG A 524 10.51 -16.28 -16.67
N LYS A 525 9.77 -16.15 -17.78
CA LYS A 525 9.43 -14.86 -18.38
C LYS A 525 8.47 -14.10 -17.49
N GLU A 526 8.74 -12.81 -17.27
CA GLU A 526 7.99 -11.99 -16.33
C GLU A 526 6.99 -11.08 -17.03
N ARG A 527 7.39 -10.43 -18.11
CA ARG A 527 6.54 -9.49 -18.85
C ARG A 527 6.62 -9.74 -20.34
N VAL A 528 5.53 -9.43 -21.03
CA VAL A 528 5.46 -9.32 -22.48
C VAL A 528 5.14 -7.86 -22.81
N PHE A 529 5.89 -7.26 -23.69
CA PHE A 529 5.75 -5.86 -24.08
C PHE A 529 5.84 -5.74 -25.62
N PHE A 530 5.03 -4.87 -26.22
CA PHE A 530 5.10 -4.49 -27.63
C PHE A 530 5.63 -3.07 -27.76
N ASP A 531 6.64 -2.88 -28.60
CA ASP A 531 7.05 -1.54 -28.98
C ASP A 531 6.13 -0.94 -30.07
N SER A 532 6.31 0.34 -30.36
CA SER A 532 5.51 1.08 -31.35
C SER A 532 5.61 0.54 -32.78
N LYS A 533 6.66 -0.25 -33.09
CA LYS A 533 6.83 -0.95 -34.38
C LYS A 533 6.22 -2.35 -34.39
N GLY A 534 5.64 -2.80 -33.29
CA GLY A 534 4.98 -4.09 -33.13
C GLY A 534 5.93 -5.26 -32.84
N ARG A 535 7.18 -5.01 -32.45
CA ARG A 535 8.09 -6.05 -31.98
C ARG A 535 7.77 -6.48 -30.57
N VAL A 536 7.91 -7.78 -30.31
CA VAL A 536 7.67 -8.38 -28.98
C VAL A 536 8.96 -8.38 -28.18
N TRP A 537 8.90 -7.87 -26.98
CA TRP A 537 9.99 -7.89 -26.00
C TRP A 537 9.58 -8.70 -24.78
N VAL A 538 10.49 -9.54 -24.30
CA VAL A 538 10.26 -10.42 -23.14
C VAL A 538 11.47 -10.39 -22.24
N ASN A 539 11.27 -10.19 -20.95
CA ASN A 539 12.35 -10.28 -19.95
C ASN A 539 12.18 -11.47 -19.01
N ALA A 540 13.30 -11.90 -18.44
CA ALA A 540 13.35 -12.84 -17.33
C ALA A 540 14.44 -12.41 -16.37
N ARG A 541 14.06 -12.16 -15.09
CA ARG A 541 15.02 -11.71 -14.08
C ARG A 541 15.69 -12.84 -13.32
N PHE A 542 15.12 -14.04 -13.31
CA PHE A 542 15.66 -15.16 -12.55
C PHE A 542 16.42 -16.15 -13.42
N SER A 543 17.65 -16.46 -13.02
CA SER A 543 18.41 -17.58 -13.53
C SER A 543 18.38 -18.76 -12.55
N THR A 544 18.35 -19.97 -13.10
CA THR A 544 18.46 -21.22 -12.35
C THR A 544 19.39 -22.16 -13.11
N SER A 545 19.70 -23.33 -12.54
CA SER A 545 20.49 -24.36 -13.27
C SER A 545 19.90 -24.81 -14.61
N SER A 546 18.59 -24.59 -14.79
CA SER A 546 17.86 -24.98 -16.02
C SER A 546 17.28 -23.81 -16.80
N SER A 547 17.49 -22.57 -16.37
CA SER A 547 16.94 -21.36 -16.99
C SER A 547 17.96 -20.23 -16.95
N THR A 548 18.09 -19.51 -18.05
CA THR A 548 18.85 -18.26 -18.10
C THR A 548 17.94 -17.05 -17.85
N SER A 549 18.53 -15.93 -17.52
CA SER A 549 17.87 -14.61 -17.40
C SER A 549 18.36 -13.69 -18.51
N GLY A 550 17.67 -12.58 -18.75
CA GLY A 550 18.00 -11.60 -19.78
C GLY A 550 16.79 -11.11 -20.56
N VAL A 551 17.03 -10.59 -21.75
CA VAL A 551 16.02 -10.00 -22.64
C VAL A 551 16.03 -10.70 -24.00
N ALA A 552 14.84 -11.08 -24.47
CA ALA A 552 14.61 -11.57 -25.82
C ALA A 552 13.67 -10.65 -26.58
N ALA A 553 13.90 -10.51 -27.90
CA ALA A 553 12.99 -9.81 -28.77
C ALA A 553 12.67 -10.63 -30.01
N LEU A 554 11.46 -10.46 -30.53
CA LEU A 554 10.97 -11.03 -31.76
C LEU A 554 10.35 -9.93 -32.61
N ASP A 555 10.80 -9.82 -33.84
CA ASP A 555 10.14 -9.09 -34.91
C ASP A 555 9.50 -10.09 -35.85
N TYR A 556 8.18 -10.22 -35.78
CA TYR A 556 7.39 -11.17 -36.58
C TYR A 556 6.75 -10.50 -37.80
N ASN A 557 7.14 -9.26 -38.11
CA ASN A 557 6.65 -8.45 -39.25
C ASN A 557 5.11 -8.38 -39.34
N GLY A 558 4.41 -8.55 -38.18
CA GLY A 558 2.94 -8.59 -38.13
C GLY A 558 2.30 -9.84 -38.73
N THR A 559 3.08 -10.88 -39.07
CA THR A 559 2.63 -12.09 -39.74
C THR A 559 2.82 -13.35 -38.91
N LEU A 560 1.76 -13.76 -38.17
CA LEU A 560 1.82 -14.97 -37.33
C LEU A 560 1.97 -16.29 -38.10
N ASN A 561 1.57 -16.34 -39.36
CA ASN A 561 1.54 -17.56 -40.15
C ASN A 561 2.79 -17.73 -41.03
N THR A 562 3.67 -16.74 -41.13
CA THR A 562 4.89 -16.73 -41.89
C THR A 562 6.06 -16.53 -40.93
N THR A 563 6.85 -17.57 -40.72
CA THR A 563 8.00 -17.51 -39.80
C THR A 563 9.34 -17.34 -40.49
N SER A 564 9.33 -17.31 -41.83
CA SER A 564 10.57 -17.22 -42.64
C SER A 564 11.16 -15.81 -42.64
N ASP A 565 10.40 -14.81 -42.29
CA ASP A 565 10.78 -13.41 -42.20
C ASP A 565 10.93 -12.93 -40.72
N ASP A 566 10.75 -13.82 -39.74
CA ASP A 566 10.93 -13.54 -38.35
C ASP A 566 12.41 -13.25 -38.03
N ARG A 567 12.65 -12.24 -37.21
CA ARG A 567 13.95 -11.94 -36.60
C ARG A 567 13.86 -12.14 -35.08
N THR A 568 14.76 -12.95 -34.55
CA THR A 568 14.84 -13.16 -33.10
C THR A 568 16.22 -12.80 -32.55
N ALA A 569 16.29 -12.25 -31.36
CA ALA A 569 17.54 -12.04 -30.66
C ALA A 569 17.36 -12.19 -29.16
N PHE A 570 18.35 -12.81 -28.53
CA PHE A 570 18.42 -12.94 -27.07
C PHE A 570 19.77 -12.41 -26.59
N ARG A 571 19.73 -11.65 -25.46
CA ARG A 571 20.93 -11.16 -24.81
C ARG A 571 20.78 -11.20 -23.29
N ASN A 572 21.88 -11.48 -22.62
CA ASN A 572 22.04 -11.38 -21.17
C ASN A 572 23.27 -10.53 -20.81
N THR A 573 24.15 -10.31 -21.74
CA THR A 573 25.29 -9.39 -21.69
C THR A 573 25.37 -8.61 -23.00
N CYS A 574 25.86 -7.39 -22.92
CA CYS A 574 26.10 -6.49 -24.04
C CYS A 574 27.39 -5.69 -23.77
N TYR A 575 27.90 -4.99 -24.77
CA TYR A 575 28.92 -3.97 -24.56
C TYR A 575 28.31 -2.59 -24.68
N ASN A 576 28.68 -1.66 -23.81
CA ASN A 576 28.30 -0.27 -23.96
C ASN A 576 29.19 0.45 -24.96
N GLU A 577 28.93 1.75 -25.18
CA GLU A 577 29.66 2.59 -26.12
C GLU A 577 31.15 2.76 -25.79
N ASP A 578 31.52 2.56 -24.52
CA ASP A 578 32.91 2.61 -24.06
C ASP A 578 33.61 1.24 -24.18
N GLY A 579 32.96 0.22 -24.70
CA GLY A 579 33.46 -1.13 -24.79
C GLY A 579 33.47 -1.88 -23.44
N THR A 580 32.73 -1.39 -22.44
CA THR A 580 32.56 -2.06 -21.14
C THR A 580 31.44 -3.09 -21.25
N GLU A 581 31.68 -4.28 -20.72
CA GLU A 581 30.67 -5.34 -20.67
C GLU A 581 29.59 -4.97 -19.63
N CYS A 582 28.35 -5.00 -20.07
CA CYS A 582 27.15 -4.71 -19.30
C CYS A 582 26.33 -5.99 -19.12
N SER A 583 26.01 -6.33 -17.91
CA SER A 583 25.11 -7.43 -17.57
C SER A 583 23.66 -6.93 -17.55
N ILE A 584 22.82 -7.45 -18.45
CA ILE A 584 21.38 -7.24 -18.46
C ILE A 584 20.61 -8.48 -17.99
N THR A 585 21.29 -9.36 -17.27
CA THR A 585 20.65 -10.39 -16.46
C THR A 585 19.79 -9.71 -15.39
N SER A 586 18.83 -10.40 -14.80
CA SER A 586 17.94 -9.82 -13.79
C SER A 586 17.21 -8.56 -14.24
N THR A 587 16.87 -8.48 -15.54
CA THR A 587 16.04 -7.39 -16.09
C THR A 587 14.64 -7.43 -15.46
N ARG A 588 14.22 -6.32 -14.86
CA ARG A 588 12.95 -6.19 -14.12
C ARG A 588 11.89 -5.40 -14.88
N VAL A 589 12.31 -4.43 -15.66
CA VAL A 589 11.41 -3.57 -16.44
C VAL A 589 11.98 -3.29 -17.82
N ILE A 590 11.08 -3.28 -18.81
CA ILE A 590 11.32 -2.83 -20.18
C ILE A 590 10.20 -1.87 -20.56
N THR A 591 10.54 -0.71 -21.12
CA THR A 591 9.55 0.26 -21.60
C THR A 591 10.08 1.02 -22.79
N GLU A 592 9.19 1.47 -23.67
CA GLU A 592 9.52 2.35 -24.78
C GLU A 592 9.29 3.81 -24.39
N ASP A 593 10.18 4.68 -24.81
CA ASP A 593 10.03 6.13 -24.63
C ASP A 593 9.35 6.80 -25.85
N LYS A 594 9.15 8.10 -25.78
CA LYS A 594 8.43 8.87 -26.83
C LYS A 594 9.22 8.99 -28.15
N GLU A 595 10.50 8.69 -28.13
CA GLU A 595 11.38 8.66 -29.32
C GLU A 595 11.55 7.25 -29.90
N GLY A 596 10.90 6.23 -29.30
CA GLY A 596 10.96 4.85 -29.72
C GLY A 596 12.22 4.10 -29.26
N GLN A 597 12.93 4.63 -28.26
CA GLN A 597 14.04 3.95 -27.59
C GLN A 597 13.50 2.99 -26.52
N ILE A 598 14.14 1.84 -26.36
CA ILE A 598 13.77 0.86 -25.34
C ILE A 598 14.65 1.02 -24.11
N TRP A 599 14.05 1.39 -23.00
CA TRP A 599 14.69 1.52 -21.70
C TRP A 599 14.56 0.23 -20.91
N ILE A 600 15.66 -0.19 -20.28
CA ILE A 600 15.79 -1.43 -19.53
C ILE A 600 16.28 -1.10 -18.12
N GLY A 601 15.55 -1.56 -17.09
CA GLY A 601 15.96 -1.52 -15.69
C GLY A 601 16.37 -2.89 -15.20
N CYS A 602 17.55 -2.96 -14.57
CA CYS A 602 18.17 -4.18 -14.06
C CYS A 602 18.60 -4.02 -12.61
N GLU A 603 19.10 -5.08 -11.99
CA GLU A 603 19.79 -5.01 -10.69
C GLU A 603 21.10 -4.23 -10.75
N THR A 604 21.65 -4.02 -11.91
CA THR A 604 22.94 -3.34 -12.13
C THR A 604 22.81 -1.88 -12.54
N GLY A 605 21.55 -1.38 -12.73
CA GLY A 605 21.28 -0.02 -13.14
C GLY A 605 20.34 0.09 -14.34
N VAL A 606 20.52 1.16 -15.15
CA VAL A 606 19.66 1.52 -16.28
C VAL A 606 20.45 1.47 -17.57
N TYR A 607 19.80 0.96 -18.60
CA TYR A 607 20.31 0.90 -19.97
C TYR A 607 19.25 1.32 -20.97
N ALA A 608 19.66 1.75 -22.17
CA ALA A 608 18.75 2.06 -23.26
C ALA A 608 19.24 1.48 -24.59
N ILE A 609 18.29 1.04 -25.40
CA ILE A 609 18.47 0.63 -26.79
C ILE A 609 18.01 1.80 -27.65
N THR A 610 18.92 2.61 -28.12
CA THR A 610 18.62 3.85 -28.85
C THR A 610 17.99 3.60 -30.23
N ASN A 611 18.38 2.51 -30.87
CA ASN A 611 17.71 2.02 -32.08
C ASN A 611 17.36 0.53 -31.90
N PRO A 612 16.10 0.20 -31.63
CA PRO A 612 15.69 -1.18 -31.40
C PRO A 612 15.90 -2.15 -32.57
N ASP A 613 16.06 -1.66 -33.80
CA ASP A 613 16.44 -2.53 -34.94
C ASP A 613 17.85 -3.09 -34.80
N ASP A 614 18.75 -2.38 -34.15
CA ASP A 614 20.13 -2.81 -33.91
C ASP A 614 20.24 -3.98 -32.93
N TRP A 615 19.17 -4.23 -32.13
CA TRP A 615 19.10 -5.37 -31.21
C TRP A 615 19.33 -6.70 -31.91
N PHE A 616 18.93 -6.82 -33.16
CA PHE A 616 19.07 -8.03 -33.97
C PHE A 616 20.43 -8.14 -34.64
N SER A 617 21.30 -7.13 -34.54
CA SER A 617 22.65 -7.11 -35.12
C SER A 617 23.65 -7.81 -34.20
N SER A 618 24.60 -8.50 -34.77
CA SER A 618 25.74 -9.09 -34.04
C SER A 618 26.70 -8.05 -33.45
N SER A 619 26.70 -6.82 -34.00
CA SER A 619 27.55 -5.69 -33.56
C SER A 619 26.80 -4.72 -32.65
N PHE A 620 25.71 -5.16 -32.05
CA PHE A 620 24.89 -4.31 -31.12
C PHE A 620 25.70 -3.80 -29.93
N THR A 621 25.53 -2.51 -29.63
CA THR A 621 26.01 -1.87 -28.40
C THR A 621 24.82 -1.26 -27.65
N ILE A 622 24.86 -1.32 -26.32
CA ILE A 622 23.81 -0.75 -25.47
C ILE A 622 24.23 0.63 -24.97
N TYR A 623 23.32 1.57 -24.98
CA TYR A 623 23.55 2.88 -24.37
C TYR A 623 23.43 2.78 -22.86
N GLN A 624 24.44 3.27 -22.13
CA GLN A 624 24.42 3.38 -20.68
C GLN A 624 24.53 4.86 -20.31
N PRO A 625 23.42 5.52 -19.86
CA PRO A 625 23.41 6.95 -19.58
C PRO A 625 24.45 7.34 -18.54
N LYS A 626 25.09 8.50 -18.70
CA LYS A 626 26.12 9.05 -17.82
C LYS A 626 25.67 10.37 -17.22
N VAL A 627 25.78 10.50 -15.92
CA VAL A 627 25.45 11.72 -15.16
C VAL A 627 26.73 12.38 -14.66
N PRO A 628 26.97 13.66 -14.97
CA PRO A 628 28.12 14.41 -14.45
C PRO A 628 28.11 14.47 -12.92
N ARG A 629 29.26 14.32 -12.29
CA ARG A 629 29.39 14.38 -10.82
C ARG A 629 29.13 15.75 -10.23
N ASN A 630 29.34 16.82 -11.00
CA ASN A 630 29.17 18.20 -10.56
C ASN A 630 30.03 18.56 -9.30
N ASP A 631 31.13 17.84 -9.09
CA ASP A 631 32.07 17.99 -7.98
C ASP A 631 33.32 18.84 -8.36
N GLY A 632 33.27 19.48 -9.51
CA GLY A 632 34.38 20.25 -10.07
C GLY A 632 35.38 19.44 -10.90
N THR A 633 35.14 18.13 -11.04
CA THR A 633 35.85 17.25 -11.98
C THR A 633 35.05 17.10 -13.29
N ASN A 634 35.70 16.64 -14.36
CA ASN A 634 35.02 16.27 -15.61
C ASN A 634 34.59 14.78 -15.64
N TYR A 635 34.40 14.17 -14.46
CA TYR A 635 33.95 12.78 -14.37
C TYR A 635 32.44 12.69 -14.39
N ALA A 636 31.95 11.58 -14.93
CA ALA A 636 30.56 11.20 -14.91
C ALA A 636 30.43 9.75 -14.40
N ASP A 637 29.34 9.46 -13.70
CA ASP A 637 28.99 8.11 -13.27
C ASP A 637 27.90 7.56 -14.18
N TYR A 638 27.87 6.28 -14.39
CA TYR A 638 26.73 5.65 -15.07
C TYR A 638 25.49 5.76 -14.21
N LEU A 639 24.38 6.13 -14.82
CA LEU A 639 23.10 6.37 -14.13
C LEU A 639 22.69 5.14 -13.30
N LEU A 640 22.49 5.34 -11.99
CA LEU A 640 22.00 4.36 -11.03
C LEU A 640 22.79 3.04 -10.98
N THR A 641 24.08 3.06 -11.31
CA THR A 641 24.93 1.87 -11.20
C THR A 641 24.91 1.32 -9.77
N GLY A 642 24.64 0.03 -9.63
CA GLY A 642 24.54 -0.65 -8.33
C GLY A 642 23.20 -0.50 -7.62
N ASN A 643 22.24 0.22 -8.21
CA ASN A 643 20.86 0.28 -7.71
C ASN A 643 19.99 -0.69 -8.51
N THR A 644 19.17 -1.45 -7.82
CA THR A 644 18.15 -2.30 -8.46
C THR A 644 17.02 -1.43 -8.99
N VAL A 645 16.89 -1.34 -10.31
CA VAL A 645 15.82 -0.59 -10.98
C VAL A 645 14.66 -1.52 -11.28
N ASN A 646 13.52 -1.27 -10.64
CA ASN A 646 12.35 -2.14 -10.66
C ASN A 646 11.21 -1.60 -11.52
N ALA A 647 11.15 -0.29 -11.71
CA ALA A 647 10.11 0.37 -12.49
C ALA A 647 10.67 1.57 -13.29
N ILE A 648 10.17 1.76 -14.50
CA ILE A 648 10.42 2.94 -15.32
C ILE A 648 9.10 3.38 -15.94
N ALA A 649 8.74 4.65 -15.71
CA ALA A 649 7.57 5.27 -16.35
C ALA A 649 8.00 6.52 -17.13
N VAL A 650 7.48 6.69 -18.34
CA VAL A 650 7.81 7.79 -19.23
C VAL A 650 6.68 8.80 -19.21
N ASP A 651 6.97 10.06 -18.91
CA ASP A 651 5.96 11.11 -18.88
C ASP A 651 5.75 11.79 -20.26
N GLY A 652 4.81 12.72 -20.31
CA GLY A 652 4.47 13.42 -21.55
C GLY A 652 5.60 14.26 -22.13
N GLY A 653 6.60 14.64 -21.34
CA GLY A 653 7.82 15.35 -21.75
C GLY A 653 9.01 14.43 -22.03
N ASN A 654 8.78 13.14 -22.23
CA ASN A 654 9.80 12.10 -22.44
C ASN A 654 10.81 11.96 -21.30
N ARG A 655 10.52 12.50 -20.09
CA ARG A 655 11.37 12.30 -18.91
C ARG A 655 11.10 10.91 -18.34
N LYS A 656 12.09 10.32 -17.68
CA LYS A 656 11.96 8.98 -17.09
C LYS A 656 11.86 9.10 -15.58
N TRP A 657 10.78 8.56 -15.04
CA TRP A 657 10.60 8.29 -13.62
C TRP A 657 11.10 6.89 -13.35
N ILE A 658 12.15 6.77 -12.55
CA ILE A 658 12.86 5.50 -12.32
C ILE A 658 12.71 5.12 -10.86
N GLY A 659 12.01 4.03 -10.59
CA GLY A 659 11.78 3.46 -9.27
C GLY A 659 12.80 2.37 -8.96
N THR A 660 13.35 2.42 -7.74
CA THR A 660 14.39 1.50 -7.27
C THR A 660 13.91 0.67 -6.09
N LEU A 661 14.64 -0.39 -5.77
CA LEU A 661 14.51 -1.09 -4.51
C LEU A 661 15.54 -0.51 -3.53
N GLY A 662 15.05 0.26 -2.54
CA GLY A 662 15.83 0.80 -1.45
C GLY A 662 16.41 2.21 -1.64
N ALA A 663 16.21 2.86 -2.82
CA ALA A 663 16.69 4.21 -3.05
C ALA A 663 15.62 5.19 -3.59
N GLY A 664 14.33 4.82 -3.47
CA GLY A 664 13.23 5.69 -3.86
C GLY A 664 13.08 5.89 -5.36
N ILE A 665 12.71 7.10 -5.78
CA ILE A 665 12.36 7.44 -7.16
C ILE A 665 13.26 8.56 -7.67
N TYR A 666 13.82 8.36 -8.86
CA TYR A 666 14.57 9.36 -9.60
C TYR A 666 13.78 9.87 -10.80
N LEU A 667 13.76 11.17 -11.01
CA LEU A 667 13.31 11.79 -12.24
C LEU A 667 14.53 12.21 -13.03
N VAL A 668 14.66 11.74 -14.27
CA VAL A 668 15.76 12.11 -15.16
C VAL A 668 15.21 12.74 -16.43
N ASN A 669 16.06 13.51 -17.13
CA ASN A 669 15.74 14.09 -18.43
C ASN A 669 15.55 13.02 -19.53
N ALA A 670 15.25 13.45 -20.75
CA ALA A 670 14.86 12.55 -21.83
C ALA A 670 15.94 11.50 -22.17
N ASP A 671 17.22 11.86 -22.16
CA ASP A 671 18.35 10.98 -22.50
C ASP A 671 19.04 10.35 -21.27
N GLY A 672 18.59 10.67 -20.05
CA GLY A 672 19.15 10.14 -18.80
C GLY A 672 20.47 10.75 -18.36
N SER A 673 20.91 11.86 -19.03
CA SER A 673 22.17 12.52 -18.71
C SER A 673 22.12 13.45 -17.50
N GLU A 674 20.91 13.74 -16.98
CA GLU A 674 20.68 14.63 -15.84
C GLU A 674 19.61 14.10 -14.90
N ILE A 675 19.90 14.10 -13.59
CA ILE A 675 18.92 13.82 -12.54
C ILE A 675 18.22 15.15 -12.20
N LEU A 676 16.94 15.24 -12.52
CA LEU A 676 16.12 16.44 -12.27
C LEU A 676 15.54 16.48 -10.85
N ALA A 677 15.25 15.31 -10.27
CA ALA A 677 14.75 15.19 -8.90
C ALA A 677 15.02 13.79 -8.35
N HIS A 678 15.07 13.69 -7.02
CA HIS A 678 15.15 12.44 -6.29
C HIS A 678 14.18 12.52 -5.11
N TYR A 679 13.34 11.51 -4.91
CA TYR A 679 12.34 11.43 -3.86
C TYR A 679 12.57 10.18 -3.04
N THR A 680 12.72 10.34 -1.73
CA THR A 680 12.82 9.24 -0.76
C THR A 680 11.70 9.33 0.27
N ALA A 681 11.44 8.24 0.99
CA ALA A 681 10.52 8.24 2.11
C ALA A 681 10.97 9.16 3.27
N ALA A 682 12.27 9.49 3.33
CA ALA A 682 12.81 10.38 4.36
C ALA A 682 12.54 11.86 4.07
N ASP A 683 12.55 12.28 2.81
CA ASP A 683 12.48 13.69 2.40
C ASP A 683 11.19 14.07 1.66
N SER A 684 10.31 13.10 1.42
CA SER A 684 9.04 13.30 0.72
C SER A 684 7.92 12.44 1.31
N PRO A 685 6.65 12.66 0.91
CA PRO A 685 5.54 11.78 1.25
C PRO A 685 5.56 10.41 0.56
N LEU A 686 6.62 10.03 -0.14
CA LEU A 686 6.76 8.68 -0.66
C LEU A 686 6.59 7.65 0.47
N LEU A 687 5.76 6.60 0.26
CA LEU A 687 5.45 5.63 1.30
C LEU A 687 6.65 4.77 1.70
N SER A 688 7.50 4.42 0.73
CA SER A 688 8.72 3.62 0.94
C SER A 688 9.71 3.84 -0.19
N ASP A 689 10.99 3.57 0.08
CA ASP A 689 12.06 3.57 -0.92
C ASP A 689 12.10 2.29 -1.77
N ASN A 690 11.27 1.29 -1.42
CA ASN A 690 11.10 0.05 -2.18
C ASN A 690 9.97 0.20 -3.20
N ILE A 691 10.30 0.55 -4.43
CA ILE A 691 9.32 0.74 -5.50
C ILE A 691 9.12 -0.58 -6.25
N TYR A 692 7.87 -1.04 -6.36
CA TYR A 692 7.54 -2.27 -7.07
C TYR A 692 7.15 -2.04 -8.52
N ASP A 693 6.25 -1.09 -8.78
CA ASP A 693 5.87 -0.69 -10.14
C ASP A 693 5.39 0.77 -10.15
N MET A 694 5.40 1.37 -11.34
CA MET A 694 4.92 2.74 -11.57
C MET A 694 4.18 2.83 -12.90
N ALA A 695 3.10 3.61 -12.92
CA ALA A 695 2.34 3.91 -14.12
C ALA A 695 1.89 5.38 -14.14
N ILE A 696 1.97 6.03 -15.28
CA ILE A 696 1.50 7.42 -15.48
C ILE A 696 0.19 7.42 -16.23
N ASP A 697 -0.80 8.12 -15.67
CA ASP A 697 -1.95 8.55 -16.43
C ASP A 697 -1.56 9.77 -17.29
N GLU A 698 -1.33 9.53 -18.55
CA GLU A 698 -0.87 10.55 -19.49
C GLU A 698 -1.88 11.70 -19.71
N GLN A 699 -3.16 11.49 -19.41
CA GLN A 699 -4.19 12.54 -19.54
C GLN A 699 -4.14 13.53 -18.40
N THR A 700 -3.90 13.05 -17.19
CA THR A 700 -3.86 13.89 -15.98
C THR A 700 -2.45 14.25 -15.55
N GLY A 701 -1.42 13.51 -16.00
CA GLY A 701 -0.05 13.64 -15.52
C GLY A 701 0.13 13.05 -14.11
N ARG A 702 -0.75 12.15 -13.66
CA ARG A 702 -0.64 11.50 -12.36
C ARG A 702 0.21 10.24 -12.46
N LEU A 703 1.29 10.19 -11.69
CA LEU A 703 2.15 9.03 -11.51
C LEU A 703 1.64 8.21 -10.33
N TYR A 704 1.19 6.99 -10.55
CA TYR A 704 0.86 6.02 -9.52
C TYR A 704 2.07 5.16 -9.21
N ILE A 705 2.28 4.86 -7.93
CA ILE A 705 3.50 4.25 -7.40
C ILE A 705 3.10 3.17 -6.40
N THR A 706 3.50 1.93 -6.64
CA THR A 706 3.35 0.84 -5.66
C THR A 706 4.63 0.60 -4.90
N THR A 707 4.48 0.38 -3.61
CA THR A 707 5.57 0.12 -2.67
C THR A 707 5.21 -1.05 -1.75
N ASP A 708 6.14 -1.51 -0.93
CA ASP A 708 5.89 -2.47 0.15
C ASP A 708 5.01 -1.89 1.30
N CYS A 709 4.81 -0.57 1.33
CA CYS A 709 3.94 0.11 2.29
C CYS A 709 2.59 0.54 1.69
N GLY A 710 2.30 0.19 0.43
CA GLY A 710 1.04 0.50 -0.23
C GLY A 710 1.16 1.32 -1.50
N LEU A 711 0.03 1.85 -1.96
CA LEU A 711 -0.12 2.64 -3.18
C LEU A 711 -0.20 4.13 -2.84
N CYS A 712 0.60 4.92 -3.54
CA CYS A 712 0.46 6.38 -3.56
C CYS A 712 0.48 6.93 -4.99
N SER A 713 0.17 8.19 -5.16
CA SER A 713 0.36 8.90 -6.43
C SER A 713 0.99 10.26 -6.24
N TYR A 714 1.62 10.73 -7.30
CA TYR A 714 2.23 12.05 -7.39
C TYR A 714 1.76 12.79 -8.65
N GLU A 715 1.34 14.04 -8.48
CA GLU A 715 0.98 14.91 -9.61
C GLU A 715 2.25 15.44 -10.28
N THR A 716 2.66 14.85 -11.39
CA THR A 716 3.87 15.28 -12.12
C THR A 716 3.72 16.68 -12.73
N GLY A 717 2.46 17.05 -13.01
CA GLY A 717 2.13 18.30 -13.72
C GLY A 717 2.47 18.27 -15.20
N VAL A 718 2.75 17.09 -15.76
CA VAL A 718 3.13 16.90 -17.18
C VAL A 718 2.19 15.89 -17.81
N THR A 719 1.39 16.33 -18.76
CA THR A 719 0.44 15.51 -19.55
C THR A 719 1.02 15.16 -20.91
N SER A 720 0.37 14.24 -21.64
CA SER A 720 0.73 13.96 -23.04
C SER A 720 0.58 15.20 -23.90
N THR A 721 1.42 15.30 -24.94
CA THR A 721 1.43 16.39 -25.91
C THR A 721 0.30 16.29 -26.90
N GLU A 722 -0.25 17.42 -27.32
CA GLU A 722 -1.15 17.50 -28.48
C GLU A 722 -0.35 17.63 -29.79
N ALA A 723 -0.81 16.99 -30.84
CA ALA A 723 -0.17 17.08 -32.16
C ALA A 723 -0.29 18.49 -32.77
N SER A 724 -1.32 19.25 -32.36
CA SER A 724 -1.54 20.63 -32.80
C SER A 724 -2.23 21.44 -31.71
N LEU A 725 -1.88 22.71 -31.62
CA LEU A 725 -2.49 23.64 -30.68
C LEU A 725 -3.93 23.99 -31.08
N ASN A 726 -4.89 23.52 -30.30
CA ASN A 726 -6.31 23.75 -30.54
C ASN A 726 -7.01 24.30 -29.27
N LYS A 727 -7.75 25.38 -29.41
CA LYS A 727 -8.46 26.01 -28.31
C LYS A 727 -9.45 25.08 -27.60
N SER A 728 -10.06 24.13 -28.32
CA SER A 728 -10.97 23.15 -27.71
C SER A 728 -10.32 22.20 -26.74
N ASN A 729 -9.03 21.94 -26.91
CA ASN A 729 -8.24 21.00 -26.09
C ASN A 729 -7.65 21.69 -24.85
N ILE A 730 -7.53 23.03 -24.88
CA ILE A 730 -6.95 23.77 -23.76
C ILE A 730 -7.87 23.73 -22.54
N LYS A 731 -7.35 23.20 -21.47
CA LYS A 731 -7.99 23.20 -20.15
C LYS A 731 -7.14 23.99 -19.17
N VAL A 732 -7.80 24.74 -18.28
CA VAL A 732 -7.16 25.49 -17.20
C VAL A 732 -7.85 25.15 -15.90
N TYR A 733 -7.11 24.55 -14.98
CA TYR A 733 -7.69 24.12 -13.70
C TYR A 733 -6.68 24.24 -12.53
N PRO A 734 -7.22 24.55 -11.31
CA PRO A 734 -8.60 24.92 -11.02
C PRO A 734 -8.97 26.27 -11.64
N ASN A 735 -10.23 26.42 -12.03
CA ASN A 735 -10.77 27.67 -12.51
C ASN A 735 -12.24 27.78 -12.10
N PRO A 736 -12.61 28.65 -11.13
CA PRO A 736 -11.78 29.70 -10.51
C PRO A 736 -10.77 29.16 -9.50
N VAL A 737 -9.69 29.92 -9.28
CA VAL A 737 -8.71 29.70 -8.22
C VAL A 737 -9.20 30.37 -6.94
N ARG A 738 -9.47 29.59 -5.93
CA ARG A 738 -9.97 30.09 -4.62
C ARG A 738 -8.83 30.68 -3.78
N ARG A 739 -9.18 31.52 -2.80
CA ARG A 739 -8.21 32.17 -1.92
C ARG A 739 -7.38 31.16 -1.09
N ASP A 740 -8.00 30.08 -0.69
CA ASP A 740 -7.40 29.00 0.11
C ASP A 740 -6.60 27.99 -0.73
N PHE A 741 -6.62 28.10 -2.05
CA PHE A 741 -5.86 27.22 -2.94
C PHE A 741 -4.36 27.55 -2.91
N SER A 742 -3.53 26.59 -2.53
CA SER A 742 -2.07 26.71 -2.40
C SER A 742 -1.29 25.93 -3.47
N GLY A 743 -1.96 25.28 -4.42
CA GLY A 743 -1.34 24.51 -5.52
C GLY A 743 -1.05 25.36 -6.76
N ASN A 744 -0.70 24.66 -7.85
CA ASN A 744 -0.46 25.26 -9.16
C ASN A 744 -1.72 25.22 -10.04
N VAL A 745 -1.94 26.29 -10.80
CA VAL A 745 -2.89 26.27 -11.92
C VAL A 745 -2.22 25.53 -13.08
N THR A 746 -2.85 24.48 -13.54
CA THR A 746 -2.35 23.71 -14.70
C THR A 746 -3.05 24.19 -15.97
N VAL A 747 -2.26 24.47 -17.01
CA VAL A 747 -2.72 24.69 -18.39
C VAL A 747 -2.33 23.45 -19.17
N SER A 748 -3.29 22.67 -19.66
CA SER A 748 -3.07 21.43 -20.41
C SER A 748 -3.67 21.49 -21.81
N GLY A 749 -3.39 20.48 -22.63
CA GLY A 749 -3.77 20.45 -24.05
C GLY A 749 -2.80 21.23 -24.93
N LEU A 750 -1.53 21.31 -24.52
CA LEU A 750 -0.47 22.05 -25.20
C LEU A 750 0.33 21.12 -26.14
N THR A 751 1.04 21.74 -27.09
CA THR A 751 2.10 21.09 -27.85
C THR A 751 3.43 21.19 -27.09
N GLU A 752 4.34 20.28 -27.33
CA GLU A 752 5.68 20.31 -26.72
C GLU A 752 6.38 21.65 -26.99
N GLY A 753 6.99 22.21 -25.94
CA GLY A 753 7.74 23.46 -26.05
C GLY A 753 6.87 24.70 -26.28
N ALA A 754 5.54 24.63 -26.15
CA ALA A 754 4.67 25.81 -26.32
C ALA A 754 5.01 26.88 -25.27
N GLU A 755 5.14 28.14 -25.74
CA GLU A 755 5.29 29.29 -24.83
C GLU A 755 3.95 29.67 -24.22
N VAL A 756 3.92 29.87 -22.90
CA VAL A 756 2.75 30.32 -22.14
C VAL A 756 3.05 31.65 -21.45
N LYS A 757 2.14 32.59 -21.58
CA LYS A 757 2.22 33.91 -20.92
C LYS A 757 0.91 34.19 -20.20
N VAL A 758 1.01 34.55 -18.92
CA VAL A 758 -0.12 35.03 -18.12
C VAL A 758 -0.09 36.53 -18.03
N LEU A 759 -1.18 37.17 -18.42
CA LEU A 759 -1.34 38.63 -18.46
C LEU A 759 -2.44 39.05 -17.49
N SER A 760 -2.27 40.14 -16.78
CA SER A 760 -3.34 40.81 -16.03
C SER A 760 -4.40 41.42 -16.96
N SER A 761 -5.53 41.84 -16.42
CA SER A 761 -6.55 42.58 -17.16
C SER A 761 -6.06 43.88 -17.79
N GLY A 762 -4.95 44.43 -17.26
CA GLY A 762 -4.25 45.60 -17.85
C GLY A 762 -3.15 45.22 -18.84
N SER A 763 -3.10 43.96 -19.32
CA SER A 763 -2.11 43.48 -20.28
C SER A 763 -0.67 43.48 -19.76
N GLN A 764 -0.49 43.53 -18.44
CA GLN A 764 0.85 43.38 -17.83
C GLN A 764 1.23 41.93 -17.73
N LEU A 765 2.46 41.58 -18.05
CA LEU A 765 2.99 40.23 -17.89
C LEU A 765 3.10 39.88 -16.40
N VAL A 766 2.46 38.78 -16.02
CA VAL A 766 2.43 38.25 -14.66
C VAL A 766 3.37 37.04 -14.51
N ALA A 767 3.27 36.09 -15.42
CA ALA A 767 4.11 34.91 -15.47
C ALA A 767 4.33 34.47 -16.93
N ARG A 768 5.40 33.77 -17.16
CA ARG A 768 5.70 33.09 -18.44
C ARG A 768 6.45 31.80 -18.21
N GLY A 769 6.35 30.90 -19.16
CA GLY A 769 7.13 29.65 -19.16
C GLY A 769 6.92 28.88 -20.44
N THR A 770 7.57 27.74 -20.50
CA THR A 770 7.51 26.82 -21.64
C THR A 770 6.87 25.52 -21.19
N ALA A 771 5.97 24.97 -22.00
CA ALA A 771 5.35 23.69 -21.73
C ALA A 771 6.38 22.55 -21.75
N VAL A 772 6.24 21.65 -20.81
CA VAL A 772 6.92 20.34 -20.79
C VAL A 772 5.85 19.30 -21.03
N GLY A 773 6.01 18.49 -22.07
CA GLY A 773 4.89 17.68 -22.54
C GLY A 773 3.72 18.55 -23.00
N GLY A 774 2.50 18.10 -22.70
CA GLY A 774 1.25 18.80 -23.03
C GLY A 774 0.77 19.80 -22.01
N SER A 775 1.59 20.25 -21.05
CA SER A 775 1.12 21.13 -19.97
C SER A 775 2.16 22.09 -19.44
N TRP A 776 1.68 23.13 -18.78
CA TRP A 776 2.47 24.12 -18.04
C TRP A 776 1.76 24.47 -16.74
N GLN A 777 2.54 24.74 -15.70
CA GLN A 777 2.01 25.07 -14.36
C GLN A 777 2.37 26.48 -13.93
N TRP A 778 1.41 27.18 -13.30
CA TRP A 778 1.54 28.49 -12.70
C TRP A 778 1.21 28.45 -11.21
N ASP A 779 2.10 28.88 -10.38
CA ASP A 779 2.00 28.92 -8.91
C ASP A 779 1.12 30.07 -8.37
N VAL A 780 0.38 30.74 -9.27
CA VAL A 780 -0.51 31.88 -8.95
C VAL A 780 0.25 33.06 -8.34
N THR A 781 1.55 33.15 -8.63
CA THR A 781 2.40 34.28 -8.19
C THR A 781 2.81 35.15 -9.37
N GLN A 782 3.21 36.37 -9.05
CA GLN A 782 3.85 37.25 -10.02
C GLN A 782 5.33 36.92 -10.12
N GLN A 783 5.77 36.58 -11.32
CA GLN A 783 7.15 36.24 -11.61
C GLN A 783 8.09 37.40 -11.24
N GLY A 784 9.13 37.07 -10.47
CA GLY A 784 10.11 38.06 -10.01
C GLY A 784 9.84 38.62 -8.60
N SER A 785 8.60 38.75 -8.15
CA SER A 785 8.30 39.15 -6.76
C SER A 785 7.94 37.92 -5.88
N GLY A 786 7.51 36.79 -6.48
CA GLY A 786 7.00 35.64 -5.76
C GLY A 786 5.71 35.88 -4.96
N SER A 787 5.12 37.08 -5.07
CA SER A 787 3.90 37.43 -4.36
C SER A 787 2.68 36.87 -5.07
N ARG A 788 1.75 36.31 -4.30
CA ARG A 788 0.46 35.85 -4.83
C ARG A 788 -0.27 37.00 -5.55
N VAL A 789 -0.83 36.69 -6.69
CA VAL A 789 -1.54 37.70 -7.49
C VAL A 789 -2.88 38.10 -6.84
N ALA A 790 -3.33 39.31 -7.09
CA ALA A 790 -4.62 39.83 -6.61
C ALA A 790 -5.80 39.08 -7.25
N PRO A 791 -6.97 39.03 -6.59
CA PRO A 791 -8.20 38.57 -7.23
C PRO A 791 -8.50 39.32 -8.53
N GLY A 792 -8.89 38.57 -9.58
CA GLY A 792 -9.14 39.16 -10.89
C GLY A 792 -9.16 38.11 -12.01
N VAL A 793 -9.33 38.57 -13.24
CA VAL A 793 -9.27 37.75 -14.45
C VAL A 793 -7.87 37.87 -15.06
N TYR A 794 -7.25 36.73 -15.29
CA TYR A 794 -5.95 36.64 -15.94
C TYR A 794 -6.08 35.95 -17.30
N TYR A 795 -5.48 36.56 -18.33
CA TYR A 795 -5.48 36.04 -19.68
C TYR A 795 -4.24 35.18 -19.90
N ILE A 796 -4.41 34.00 -20.45
CA ILE A 796 -3.36 33.05 -20.75
C ILE A 796 -3.19 33.00 -22.26
N MET A 797 -2.08 33.44 -22.75
CA MET A 797 -1.68 33.39 -24.15
C MET A 797 -0.70 32.24 -24.36
N ILE A 798 -1.00 31.38 -25.32
CA ILE A 798 -0.24 30.19 -25.64
C ILE A 798 0.21 30.28 -27.10
N CYS A 799 1.48 30.01 -27.37
CA CYS A 799 2.03 30.02 -28.71
C CYS A 799 2.84 28.76 -28.95
N THR A 800 2.71 28.12 -30.12
CA THR A 800 3.57 26.99 -30.47
C THR A 800 5.05 27.40 -30.51
N SER A 801 5.97 26.46 -30.28
CA SER A 801 7.42 26.70 -30.23
C SER A 801 7.96 27.32 -31.53
N ASP A 802 7.32 27.05 -32.68
CA ASP A 802 7.65 27.64 -33.98
C ASP A 802 7.00 29.02 -34.22
N GLY A 803 6.19 29.52 -33.26
CA GLY A 803 5.52 30.82 -33.34
C GLY A 803 4.38 30.93 -34.34
N LYS A 804 3.98 29.85 -35.04
CA LYS A 804 3.00 29.94 -36.12
C LYS A 804 1.55 29.94 -35.68
N ASN A 805 1.26 29.30 -34.53
CA ASN A 805 -0.09 29.19 -33.98
C ASN A 805 -0.16 29.75 -32.57
N SER A 806 -1.25 30.46 -32.28
CA SER A 806 -1.50 30.97 -30.93
C SER A 806 -2.96 30.84 -30.52
N VAL A 807 -3.16 30.60 -29.23
CA VAL A 807 -4.50 30.47 -28.62
C VAL A 807 -4.53 31.27 -27.30
N GLY A 808 -5.67 31.93 -27.06
CA GLY A 808 -5.93 32.61 -25.78
C GLY A 808 -7.02 31.93 -24.96
N THR A 809 -6.81 31.87 -23.67
CA THR A 809 -7.80 31.43 -22.67
C THR A 809 -7.73 32.33 -21.43
N LYS A 810 -8.42 32.01 -20.35
CA LYS A 810 -8.46 32.81 -19.14
C LYS A 810 -8.60 31.94 -17.88
N VAL A 811 -8.14 32.48 -16.77
CA VAL A 811 -8.35 31.96 -15.42
C VAL A 811 -8.84 33.08 -14.50
N VAL A 812 -9.71 32.72 -13.56
CA VAL A 812 -10.27 33.63 -12.57
C VAL A 812 -9.64 33.30 -11.21
N VAL A 813 -9.07 34.30 -10.55
CA VAL A 813 -8.56 34.21 -9.17
C VAL A 813 -9.54 34.95 -8.26
N ILE A 814 -10.04 34.32 -7.17
CA ILE A 814 -11.03 34.90 -6.25
C ILE A 814 -10.54 34.88 -4.80
#